data_07268a129ce7203395974ff679a99cf6
#
_entry.id   07268a129ce7203395974ff679a99cf6
#
_cell.length_a   1.000
_cell.length_b   1.000
_cell.length_c   1.000
_cell.angle_alpha   90.00
_cell.angle_beta   90.00
_cell.angle_gamma   90.00
#
_symmetry.space_group_name_H-M   'P 1'
#
loop_
_entity.id
_entity.type
_entity.pdbx_description
1 polymer ?
#
loop_
_entity_poly.entity_id
_entity_poly.type
_entity_poly.pdbx_seq_one_letter_code
_entity_poly.pdbx_strand_id
1 'polypeptide(L)'
;MKQRDSLIYLIVWIFLSFLPNSAQSQSRYSVSGYVKDSTTGETLIGAAVRIANSNRGAVTNSYGFFSLNLNENENELHISYLGYDSKTIKFKPGKEIRLNISLSPVGLKGREVVITGERSDKNIRSTEMSRIELSGEKIKQLPVIFGEPDVLKAITLLPGIKSGGEASTGFYVRGGGPDQNLILMDEAVVYNPSHLFGFLSVFNSDAVKNIDIIKGGMPANYGGRLSSILNVNMREGNNQQYKTSGGVGLISSRLTFEGPLQKGKSSFLVSGRRTYIDVLAKPFIPSRLSGNSYYFYDMNVKGNVILGEKDRLFISGYFGRDILNFQSPQNKDVFFDFGWGNSTATLRWNHVFSPKLFSNTSLIFNRYDLFNDFTFGTNGFNVRSSVQDWNLKSDFTWFPRENHQVKFGLNYTYHTFQPGILSGSLGSTSINQAINKQFAHEYAAYILDEWQVNQRLIINAGLRLVAFQLVGPYTQAVFDNETQLATGESKVYKPGETIAFYPRLEPRLSGTYLLNSESSIKGSFTQTYQFLHLATTSGAQFPLDLWVPSSARVKPQLAYQYALGYFRNFKQDAYESSVEVYYKPMYNQIEFRPGAQLFFNQNLENEMVFGEGLSYGAEFFLRKKAGDLTGWVGYTWSRTTRQFDALNNGQPYFFRYDRTHDISLLLAYQINPKWSANFVFVFGTGNAVTLPVGRYTYRFGVNPQEQRPEFAIVDVYGKVNDYRLPAYHRADISFTYLAKKTEKWESSWNFSIYNVYNRANPYFIYFYPDIEKQEVKAFMVYLFPILPSVQWNFKF
;
A
#
# COMPACT_ATOMS: atom_id res chain seq x y z
N MET A 1 16.63 -20.40 32.82
CA MET A 1 16.35 -19.16 33.56
C MET A 1 17.57 -18.25 33.69
N LYS A 2 18.75 -18.72 34.09
CA LYS A 2 19.94 -17.87 34.31
C LYS A 2 20.55 -17.12 33.11
N GLN A 3 20.34 -17.55 31.88
CA GLN A 3 20.83 -16.82 30.69
C GLN A 3 19.93 -15.65 30.23
N ARG A 4 18.68 -15.60 30.68
CA ARG A 4 17.72 -14.55 30.34
C ARG A 4 17.95 -13.26 31.15
N ASP A 5 18.42 -13.42 32.36
CA ASP A 5 18.65 -12.29 33.27
C ASP A 5 19.92 -11.51 32.88
N SER A 6 20.97 -12.21 32.40
CA SER A 6 22.21 -11.57 31.96
C SER A 6 22.00 -10.66 30.74
N LEU A 7 21.06 -10.97 29.83
CA LEU A 7 20.77 -10.14 28.66
C LEU A 7 20.03 -8.86 29.05
N ILE A 8 19.14 -8.94 30.04
CA ILE A 8 18.42 -7.78 30.59
C ILE A 8 19.39 -6.84 31.32
N TYR A 9 20.30 -7.37 32.10
CA TYR A 9 21.33 -6.55 32.75
C TYR A 9 22.31 -5.92 31.78
N LEU A 10 22.65 -6.59 30.69
CA LEU A 10 23.49 -6.03 29.62
C LEU A 10 22.78 -4.87 28.90
N ILE A 11 21.49 -5.02 28.61
CA ILE A 11 20.68 -3.97 27.96
C ILE A 11 20.51 -2.78 28.92
N VAL A 12 20.25 -3.00 30.19
CA VAL A 12 20.13 -1.95 31.21
C VAL A 12 21.48 -1.25 31.41
N TRP A 13 22.59 -1.98 31.39
CA TRP A 13 23.94 -1.41 31.53
C TRP A 13 24.35 -0.60 30.32
N ILE A 14 23.99 -1.02 29.11
CA ILE A 14 24.15 -0.24 27.89
C ILE A 14 23.32 1.05 27.96
N PHE A 15 22.05 0.98 28.44
CA PHE A 15 21.22 2.18 28.64
C PHE A 15 21.78 3.13 29.72
N LEU A 16 22.35 2.65 30.78
CA LEU A 16 22.94 3.45 31.85
C LEU A 16 24.29 4.09 31.45
N SER A 17 25.06 3.46 30.55
CA SER A 17 26.31 4.05 30.03
C SER A 17 26.09 5.24 29.08
N PHE A 18 24.85 5.49 28.65
CA PHE A 18 24.46 6.67 27.86
C PHE A 18 24.00 7.86 28.71
N LEU A 19 24.12 7.83 30.05
CA LEU A 19 23.88 9.03 30.86
C LEU A 19 24.93 10.10 30.56
N PRO A 20 24.54 11.34 30.26
CA PRO A 20 25.43 12.35 29.71
C PRO A 20 26.40 12.89 30.77
N ASN A 21 27.69 12.83 30.44
CA ASN A 21 28.69 13.71 31.10
C ASN A 21 28.33 15.16 30.79
N SER A 22 28.21 15.97 31.82
CA SER A 22 27.92 17.40 31.75
C SER A 22 29.09 18.15 31.06
N ALA A 23 29.01 18.30 29.73
CA ALA A 23 29.84 19.20 28.97
C ALA A 23 29.27 20.61 29.03
N GLN A 24 30.17 21.61 29.17
CA GLN A 24 29.86 23.04 29.27
C GLN A 24 28.83 23.48 28.20
N SER A 25 27.74 24.06 28.66
CA SER A 25 26.64 24.57 27.83
C SER A 25 27.07 25.89 27.17
N GLN A 26 27.47 25.83 25.90
CA GLN A 26 27.30 27.02 25.05
C GLN A 26 25.83 27.39 25.02
N SER A 27 25.50 28.70 25.18
CA SER A 27 24.08 29.11 25.11
C SER A 27 23.53 28.80 23.73
N ARG A 28 22.54 27.91 23.73
CA ARG A 28 21.89 27.40 22.51
C ARG A 28 20.45 27.79 22.54
N TYR A 29 19.90 28.17 21.42
CA TYR A 29 18.49 28.43 21.27
C TYR A 29 17.89 27.54 20.16
N SER A 30 16.59 27.39 20.17
CA SER A 30 15.89 26.48 19.22
C SER A 30 14.95 27.27 18.34
N VAL A 31 15.00 26.99 17.04
CA VAL A 31 14.09 27.54 16.03
C VAL A 31 13.24 26.39 15.49
N SER A 32 11.93 26.57 15.47
CA SER A 32 10.97 25.59 14.94
C SER A 32 9.86 26.29 14.16
N GLY A 33 9.13 25.50 13.37
CA GLY A 33 7.97 26.02 12.64
C GLY A 33 7.57 25.18 11.45
N TYR A 34 6.83 25.79 10.55
CA TYR A 34 6.29 25.10 9.38
C TYR A 34 6.76 25.78 8.10
N VAL A 35 7.05 24.95 7.09
CA VAL A 35 7.27 25.43 5.71
C VAL A 35 6.01 25.13 4.89
N LYS A 36 5.52 26.13 4.16
CA LYS A 36 4.25 26.09 3.40
C LYS A 36 4.43 26.59 1.97
N ASP A 37 3.56 26.16 1.09
CA ASP A 37 3.34 26.74 -0.23
C ASP A 37 2.61 28.10 -0.06
N SER A 38 3.12 29.17 -0.68
CA SER A 38 2.52 30.51 -0.59
C SER A 38 1.19 30.62 -1.34
N THR A 39 0.96 29.78 -2.36
CA THR A 39 -0.22 29.84 -3.24
C THR A 39 -1.41 29.01 -2.74
N THR A 40 -1.10 27.91 -2.05
CA THR A 40 -2.12 26.99 -1.54
C THR A 40 -2.25 27.01 -0.02
N GLY A 41 -1.16 27.39 0.67
CA GLY A 41 -1.02 27.33 2.12
C GLY A 41 -0.77 25.90 2.65
N GLU A 42 -0.67 24.90 1.78
CA GLU A 42 -0.33 23.52 2.16
C GLU A 42 1.08 23.44 2.73
N THR A 43 1.28 22.55 3.69
CA THR A 43 2.60 22.31 4.26
C THR A 43 3.51 21.56 3.28
N LEU A 44 4.79 21.97 3.21
CA LEU A 44 5.79 21.31 2.37
C LEU A 44 6.56 20.25 3.17
N ILE A 45 6.34 18.99 2.79
CA ILE A 45 6.98 17.82 3.40
C ILE A 45 8.37 17.65 2.77
N GLY A 46 9.41 17.47 3.60
CA GLY A 46 10.77 17.26 3.09
C GLY A 46 11.50 18.54 2.65
N ALA A 47 10.96 19.74 2.95
CA ALA A 47 11.65 21.00 2.69
C ALA A 47 12.92 21.10 3.53
N ALA A 48 14.03 21.50 2.92
CA ALA A 48 15.31 21.67 3.59
C ALA A 48 15.40 23.05 4.25
N VAL A 49 15.75 23.06 5.53
CA VAL A 49 16.00 24.27 6.33
C VAL A 49 17.45 24.20 6.81
N ARG A 50 18.34 24.98 6.24
CA ARG A 50 19.78 24.99 6.52
C ARG A 50 20.20 26.26 7.22
N ILE A 51 21.21 26.14 8.09
CA ILE A 51 21.87 27.29 8.68
C ILE A 51 22.76 27.89 7.59
N ALA A 52 22.67 29.20 7.40
CA ALA A 52 23.51 29.87 6.40
C ALA A 52 25.00 29.64 6.73
N ASN A 53 25.82 29.43 5.68
CA ASN A 53 27.24 29.17 5.79
C ASN A 53 27.61 27.92 6.62
N SER A 54 26.69 26.99 6.77
CA SER A 54 26.90 25.74 7.50
C SER A 54 26.31 24.55 6.74
N ASN A 55 26.90 23.37 6.93
CA ASN A 55 26.32 22.10 6.44
C ASN A 55 25.22 21.55 7.36
N ARG A 56 24.87 22.27 8.43
CA ARG A 56 23.87 21.91 9.43
C ARG A 56 22.48 22.34 8.96
N GLY A 57 21.47 21.53 9.26
CA GLY A 57 20.09 21.84 8.91
C GLY A 57 19.14 20.71 9.29
N ALA A 58 17.87 20.96 9.12
CA ALA A 58 16.79 19.98 9.28
C ALA A 58 15.96 19.87 8.01
N VAL A 59 15.16 18.83 7.95
CA VAL A 59 14.17 18.61 6.90
C VAL A 59 12.80 18.62 7.57
N THR A 60 11.80 19.23 6.94
CA THR A 60 10.45 19.20 7.46
C THR A 60 9.91 17.76 7.49
N ASN A 61 9.25 17.39 8.60
CA ASN A 61 8.61 16.09 8.78
C ASN A 61 7.37 15.92 7.86
N SER A 62 6.65 14.78 7.98
CA SER A 62 5.44 14.47 7.21
C SER A 62 4.29 15.48 7.40
N TYR A 63 4.44 16.41 8.32
CA TYR A 63 3.46 17.46 8.62
C TYR A 63 3.96 18.86 8.26
N GLY A 64 5.15 18.96 7.62
CA GLY A 64 5.78 20.21 7.25
C GLY A 64 6.44 20.96 8.42
N PHE A 65 6.60 20.32 9.58
CA PHE A 65 7.24 20.89 10.76
C PHE A 65 8.75 20.62 10.75
N PHE A 66 9.54 21.63 11.16
CA PHE A 66 10.97 21.50 11.37
C PHE A 66 11.38 22.02 12.75
N SER A 67 12.52 21.53 13.23
CA SER A 67 13.18 22.04 14.44
C SER A 67 14.69 22.01 14.25
N LEU A 68 15.36 23.08 14.68
CA LEU A 68 16.81 23.26 14.64
C LEU A 68 17.30 23.83 15.95
N ASN A 69 18.42 23.31 16.44
CA ASN A 69 19.16 23.93 17.53
C ASN A 69 20.30 24.77 16.96
N LEU A 70 20.37 26.02 17.37
CA LEU A 70 21.32 27.05 16.86
C LEU A 70 22.24 27.53 17.95
N ASN A 71 23.45 27.98 17.56
CA ASN A 71 24.35 28.69 18.42
C ASN A 71 24.04 30.20 18.36
N GLU A 72 24.52 30.97 19.33
CA GLU A 72 24.22 32.41 19.44
C GLU A 72 24.53 33.23 18.18
N ASN A 73 25.55 32.85 17.43
CA ASN A 73 25.97 33.54 16.21
C ASN A 73 25.24 33.08 14.94
N GLU A 74 24.34 32.04 15.02
CA GLU A 74 23.62 31.49 13.89
C GLU A 74 22.22 32.08 13.81
N ASN A 75 22.04 33.16 13.11
CA ASN A 75 20.80 33.95 13.04
C ASN A 75 20.20 34.03 11.63
N GLU A 76 20.66 33.17 10.71
CA GLU A 76 20.21 33.16 9.32
C GLU A 76 19.96 31.74 8.84
N LEU A 77 18.77 31.50 8.27
CA LEU A 77 18.38 30.23 7.69
C LEU A 77 18.15 30.37 6.20
N HIS A 78 18.64 29.37 5.44
CA HIS A 78 18.36 29.19 4.03
C HIS A 78 17.37 28.05 3.86
N ILE A 79 16.18 28.36 3.31
CA ILE A 79 15.11 27.42 3.12
C ILE A 79 14.96 27.13 1.63
N SER A 80 14.96 25.85 1.27
CA SER A 80 14.83 25.41 -0.11
C SER A 80 13.92 24.19 -0.24
N TYR A 81 13.19 24.17 -1.33
CA TYR A 81 12.37 23.04 -1.74
C TYR A 81 12.37 23.00 -3.26
N LEU A 82 12.50 21.81 -3.84
CA LEU A 82 12.61 21.66 -5.28
C LEU A 82 11.35 22.17 -5.98
N GLY A 83 11.51 23.04 -6.99
CA GLY A 83 10.42 23.71 -7.69
C GLY A 83 9.85 24.94 -6.99
N TYR A 84 10.51 25.40 -5.93
CA TYR A 84 10.18 26.63 -5.24
C TYR A 84 11.38 27.56 -5.19
N ASP A 85 11.12 28.86 -5.19
CA ASP A 85 12.14 29.85 -4.95
C ASP A 85 12.71 29.67 -3.54
N SER A 86 14.03 29.59 -3.44
CA SER A 86 14.68 29.50 -2.14
C SER A 86 14.56 30.82 -1.40
N LYS A 87 14.44 30.75 -0.06
CA LYS A 87 14.26 31.92 0.80
C LYS A 87 15.30 31.93 1.91
N THR A 88 15.95 33.06 2.09
CA THR A 88 16.85 33.30 3.21
C THR A 88 16.17 34.21 4.23
N ILE A 89 16.16 33.79 5.48
CA ILE A 89 15.51 34.53 6.58
C ILE A 89 16.51 34.81 7.68
N LYS A 90 16.66 36.10 8.01
CA LYS A 90 17.40 36.57 9.18
C LYS A 90 16.43 36.83 10.34
N PHE A 91 16.84 36.47 11.54
CA PHE A 91 16.02 36.65 12.75
C PHE A 91 16.90 36.99 13.94
N LYS A 92 16.32 37.59 14.96
CA LYS A 92 17.02 37.91 16.20
C LYS A 92 17.11 36.65 17.08
N PRO A 93 18.29 36.33 17.65
CA PRO A 93 18.41 35.26 18.62
C PRO A 93 17.50 35.45 19.79
N GLY A 94 16.90 34.36 20.27
CA GLY A 94 15.96 34.36 21.40
C GLY A 94 15.77 32.96 21.95
N LYS A 95 15.19 32.82 23.14
CA LYS A 95 15.06 31.52 23.82
C LYS A 95 14.30 30.47 22.98
N GLU A 96 13.22 30.88 22.33
CA GLU A 96 12.40 30.04 21.47
C GLU A 96 11.91 30.86 20.27
N ILE A 97 12.25 30.46 19.07
CA ILE A 97 11.84 31.18 17.87
C ILE A 97 10.92 30.29 17.05
N ARG A 98 9.77 30.81 16.65
CA ARG A 98 8.83 30.13 15.75
C ARG A 98 8.78 30.87 14.43
N LEU A 99 9.00 30.12 13.34
CA LEU A 99 9.01 30.63 11.98
C LEU A 99 8.03 29.86 11.10
N ASN A 100 6.95 30.50 10.68
CA ASN A 100 6.09 29.97 9.62
C ASN A 100 6.55 30.55 8.29
N ILE A 101 7.14 29.70 7.45
CA ILE A 101 7.85 30.08 6.24
C ILE A 101 7.01 29.71 5.03
N SER A 102 6.71 30.67 4.16
CA SER A 102 6.05 30.42 2.88
C SER A 102 7.08 30.53 1.75
N LEU A 103 7.13 29.49 0.90
CA LEU A 103 7.90 29.45 -0.32
C LEU A 103 6.98 29.63 -1.52
N SER A 104 7.43 30.35 -2.53
CA SER A 104 6.69 30.54 -3.77
C SER A 104 7.13 29.49 -4.81
N PRO A 105 6.17 28.83 -5.50
CA PRO A 105 6.54 27.99 -6.63
C PRO A 105 7.28 28.82 -7.68
N VAL A 106 8.35 28.27 -8.27
CA VAL A 106 9.08 28.92 -9.36
C VAL A 106 8.12 29.13 -10.53
N GLY A 107 7.84 30.37 -10.85
CA GLY A 107 6.99 30.74 -11.97
C GLY A 107 7.64 30.32 -13.28
N LEU A 108 7.11 29.31 -13.94
CA LEU A 108 7.64 28.77 -15.19
C LEU A 108 7.42 29.74 -16.34
N LYS A 109 8.44 30.47 -16.70
CA LYS A 109 8.57 31.02 -18.06
C LYS A 109 8.93 29.86 -19.01
N GLY A 110 7.92 29.10 -19.45
CA GLY A 110 8.03 28.24 -20.63
C GLY A 110 8.62 26.82 -20.46
N ARG A 111 8.94 26.36 -19.23
CA ARG A 111 9.36 24.96 -18.96
C ARG A 111 8.60 24.40 -17.77
N GLU A 112 7.93 23.32 -17.96
CA GLU A 112 7.31 22.55 -16.86
C GLU A 112 8.42 21.78 -16.13
N VAL A 113 8.98 22.39 -15.08
CA VAL A 113 9.84 21.64 -14.14
C VAL A 113 8.91 20.75 -13.32
N VAL A 114 9.00 19.46 -13.51
CA VAL A 114 8.32 18.49 -12.65
C VAL A 114 8.83 18.68 -11.24
N ILE A 115 7.99 19.28 -10.40
CA ILE A 115 8.31 19.58 -8.99
C ILE A 115 8.31 18.24 -8.24
N THR A 116 9.47 17.63 -8.08
CA THR A 116 9.62 16.54 -7.12
C THR A 116 10.03 17.16 -5.80
N GLY A 117 9.18 17.06 -4.78
CA GLY A 117 9.42 17.60 -3.44
C GLY A 117 10.55 16.93 -2.66
N GLU A 118 11.50 16.30 -3.33
CA GLU A 118 12.59 15.56 -2.73
C GLU A 118 13.84 16.42 -2.59
N ARG A 119 14.53 16.30 -1.47
CA ARG A 119 15.88 16.80 -1.30
C ARG A 119 16.79 16.10 -2.31
N SER A 120 17.66 16.83 -3.00
CA SER A 120 18.50 16.28 -4.08
C SER A 120 19.43 15.14 -3.62
N ASP A 121 19.88 15.15 -2.37
CA ASP A 121 20.78 14.16 -1.75
C ASP A 121 20.05 13.10 -0.88
N LYS A 122 18.69 13.04 -0.90
CA LYS A 122 17.88 12.08 -0.12
C LYS A 122 18.26 10.64 -0.45
N ASN A 123 18.46 10.35 -1.74
CA ASN A 123 18.89 9.02 -2.19
C ASN A 123 20.15 8.52 -1.48
N ILE A 124 21.08 9.42 -1.12
CA ILE A 124 22.38 9.10 -0.51
C ILE A 124 22.30 9.10 1.02
N ARG A 125 21.62 10.09 1.62
CA ARG A 125 21.69 10.37 3.05
C ARG A 125 20.62 9.70 3.90
N SER A 126 19.43 9.37 3.34
CA SER A 126 18.37 8.73 4.10
C SER A 126 18.83 7.39 4.67
N THR A 127 18.53 7.12 5.93
CA THR A 127 18.76 5.80 6.57
C THR A 127 17.70 4.78 6.17
N GLU A 128 16.58 5.23 5.66
CA GLU A 128 15.52 4.35 5.15
C GLU A 128 15.97 3.78 3.80
N MET A 129 16.23 2.48 3.78
CA MET A 129 16.55 1.78 2.53
C MET A 129 15.31 1.66 1.66
N SER A 130 15.52 1.79 0.34
CA SER A 130 14.45 1.55 -0.64
C SER A 130 13.18 2.39 -0.39
N ARG A 131 13.30 3.57 0.17
CA ARG A 131 12.20 4.53 0.25
C ARG A 131 12.15 5.34 -1.03
N ILE A 132 11.01 5.28 -1.70
CA ILE A 132 10.74 6.05 -2.92
C ILE A 132 9.50 6.89 -2.67
N GLU A 133 9.60 8.18 -3.00
CA GLU A 133 8.51 9.13 -2.93
C GLU A 133 8.09 9.53 -4.35
N LEU A 134 6.77 9.53 -4.61
CA LEU A 134 6.18 9.99 -5.85
C LEU A 134 5.13 11.07 -5.56
N SER A 135 5.24 12.23 -6.20
CA SER A 135 4.21 13.26 -6.09
C SER A 135 2.96 12.91 -6.89
N GLY A 136 1.78 13.38 -6.45
CA GLY A 136 0.52 13.20 -7.16
C GLY A 136 0.56 13.75 -8.59
N GLU A 137 1.25 14.88 -8.81
CA GLU A 137 1.41 15.47 -10.14
C GLU A 137 2.21 14.55 -11.09
N LYS A 138 3.23 13.86 -10.58
CA LYS A 138 4.02 12.91 -11.37
C LYS A 138 3.21 11.68 -11.76
N ILE A 139 2.30 11.23 -10.89
CA ILE A 139 1.39 10.11 -11.18
C ILE A 139 0.43 10.47 -12.32
N LYS A 140 -0.07 11.71 -12.37
CA LYS A 140 -0.97 12.19 -13.42
C LYS A 140 -0.31 12.24 -14.80
N GLN A 141 1.01 12.31 -14.86
CA GLN A 141 1.77 12.33 -16.11
C GLN A 141 2.01 10.95 -16.72
N LEU A 142 1.81 9.86 -15.93
CA LEU A 142 2.04 8.49 -16.42
C LEU A 142 1.01 8.09 -17.48
N PRO A 143 1.36 7.14 -18.39
CA PRO A 143 0.38 6.55 -19.28
C PRO A 143 -0.79 5.96 -18.52
N VAL A 144 -1.99 6.27 -18.95
CA VAL A 144 -3.22 5.97 -18.24
C VAL A 144 -3.90 4.71 -18.78
N ILE A 145 -4.46 3.89 -17.92
CA ILE A 145 -5.34 2.79 -18.28
C ILE A 145 -6.77 3.33 -18.31
N PHE A 146 -7.49 3.10 -19.39
CA PHE A 146 -8.86 3.56 -19.56
C PHE A 146 -9.04 5.09 -19.40
N GLY A 147 -7.98 5.88 -19.54
CA GLY A 147 -8.03 7.31 -19.34
C GLY A 147 -7.90 7.76 -17.88
N GLU A 148 -7.44 6.90 -16.95
CA GLU A 148 -7.32 7.20 -15.53
C GLU A 148 -5.88 7.01 -15.02
N PRO A 149 -5.24 8.06 -14.45
CA PRO A 149 -3.97 7.91 -13.77
C PRO A 149 -4.12 7.07 -12.48
N ASP A 150 -3.31 6.01 -12.32
CA ASP A 150 -3.44 5.07 -11.22
C ASP A 150 -2.19 5.01 -10.33
N VAL A 151 -2.40 5.16 -9.03
CA VAL A 151 -1.36 5.17 -8.00
C VAL A 151 -0.64 3.81 -7.91
N LEU A 152 -1.38 2.71 -7.86
CA LEU A 152 -0.80 1.38 -7.69
C LEU A 152 -0.08 0.93 -8.95
N LYS A 153 -0.58 1.29 -10.13
CA LYS A 153 0.14 1.03 -11.39
C LYS A 153 1.44 1.82 -11.47
N ALA A 154 1.48 3.03 -10.94
CA ALA A 154 2.70 3.84 -10.87
C ALA A 154 3.78 3.18 -10.01
N ILE A 155 3.43 2.64 -8.84
CA ILE A 155 4.42 2.01 -7.95
C ILE A 155 4.91 0.67 -8.47
N THR A 156 4.13 -0.08 -9.27
CA THR A 156 4.60 -1.33 -9.88
C THR A 156 5.65 -1.13 -10.98
N LEU A 157 5.94 0.11 -11.36
CA LEU A 157 7.07 0.45 -12.25
C LEU A 157 8.39 0.66 -11.49
N LEU A 158 8.41 0.46 -10.17
CA LEU A 158 9.60 0.59 -9.33
C LEU A 158 10.24 -0.78 -9.08
N PRO A 159 11.58 -0.88 -9.01
CA PRO A 159 12.24 -2.17 -8.79
C PRO A 159 11.85 -2.77 -7.45
N GLY A 160 11.77 -4.11 -7.41
CA GLY A 160 11.38 -4.88 -6.21
C GLY A 160 9.88 -4.89 -5.93
N ILE A 161 9.05 -4.23 -6.77
CA ILE A 161 7.60 -4.21 -6.67
C ILE A 161 7.03 -4.87 -7.93
N LYS A 162 6.35 -5.98 -7.76
CA LYS A 162 5.80 -6.78 -8.87
C LYS A 162 4.29 -6.65 -8.92
N SER A 163 3.73 -6.57 -10.11
CA SER A 163 2.29 -6.66 -10.34
C SER A 163 1.83 -8.12 -10.33
N GLY A 164 0.63 -8.40 -9.85
CA GLY A 164 0.01 -9.72 -9.95
C GLY A 164 -0.41 -10.14 -11.36
N GLY A 165 -0.37 -9.22 -12.32
CA GLY A 165 -0.83 -9.42 -13.70
C GLY A 165 -1.73 -8.29 -14.17
N GLU A 166 -2.48 -8.49 -15.27
CA GLU A 166 -3.30 -7.43 -15.88
C GLU A 166 -4.42 -6.95 -14.96
N ALA A 167 -5.28 -7.82 -14.51
CA ALA A 167 -6.41 -7.52 -13.62
C ALA A 167 -5.99 -7.58 -12.15
N SER A 168 -4.95 -6.85 -11.76
CA SER A 168 -4.48 -6.86 -10.39
C SER A 168 -3.90 -5.51 -10.01
N THR A 169 -4.46 -4.88 -8.97
CA THR A 169 -3.81 -3.81 -8.23
C THR A 169 -3.04 -4.37 -7.03
N GLY A 170 -3.13 -5.67 -6.76
CA GLY A 170 -2.27 -6.36 -5.82
C GLY A 170 -0.82 -6.21 -6.26
N PHE A 171 0.01 -5.73 -5.36
CA PHE A 171 1.44 -5.62 -5.59
C PHE A 171 2.18 -6.47 -4.56
N TYR A 172 3.30 -7.01 -5.01
CA TYR A 172 4.11 -7.96 -4.27
C TYR A 172 5.50 -7.41 -4.09
N VAL A 173 5.96 -7.32 -2.85
CA VAL A 173 7.25 -6.71 -2.54
C VAL A 173 8.15 -7.76 -1.88
N ARG A 174 9.31 -8.02 -2.50
CA ARG A 174 10.34 -8.91 -1.96
C ARG A 174 9.75 -10.23 -1.44
N GLY A 175 8.93 -10.88 -2.28
CA GLY A 175 8.35 -12.21 -2.02
C GLY A 175 7.19 -12.25 -1.02
N GLY A 176 6.71 -11.12 -0.55
CA GLY A 176 5.51 -11.06 0.28
C GLY A 176 4.23 -11.11 -0.53
N GLY A 177 3.15 -11.58 0.09
CA GLY A 177 1.79 -11.55 -0.44
C GLY A 177 1.17 -10.14 -0.44
N PRO A 178 -0.01 -9.96 -1.04
CA PRO A 178 -0.68 -8.65 -1.08
C PRO A 178 -1.10 -8.18 0.32
N ASP A 179 -1.48 -9.09 1.20
CA ASP A 179 -1.82 -8.84 2.60
C ASP A 179 -0.63 -8.47 3.48
N GLN A 180 0.59 -8.74 3.01
CA GLN A 180 1.83 -8.44 3.73
C GLN A 180 2.34 -7.02 3.46
N ASN A 181 1.59 -6.19 2.72
CA ASN A 181 1.87 -4.77 2.51
C ASN A 181 0.94 -3.92 3.40
N LEU A 182 1.50 -2.97 4.14
CA LEU A 182 0.72 -1.99 4.89
C LEU A 182 0.34 -0.84 3.97
N ILE A 183 -0.93 -0.72 3.64
CA ILE A 183 -1.44 0.32 2.77
C ILE A 183 -2.22 1.32 3.62
N LEU A 184 -1.76 2.56 3.62
CA LEU A 184 -2.32 3.64 4.42
C LEU A 184 -2.81 4.80 3.54
N MET A 185 -3.97 5.34 3.85
CA MET A 185 -4.47 6.61 3.33
C MET A 185 -4.71 7.58 4.50
N ASP A 186 -3.90 8.63 4.59
CA ASP A 186 -3.92 9.56 5.74
C ASP A 186 -3.93 8.83 7.10
N GLU A 187 -3.03 7.85 7.27
CA GLU A 187 -2.84 6.98 8.43
C GLU A 187 -3.88 5.84 8.59
N ALA A 188 -5.03 5.91 7.91
CA ALA A 188 -6.04 4.86 7.93
C ALA A 188 -5.64 3.65 7.07
N VAL A 189 -5.84 2.43 7.59
CA VAL A 189 -5.56 1.18 6.84
C VAL A 189 -6.60 0.98 5.75
N VAL A 190 -6.13 0.69 4.53
CA VAL A 190 -6.97 0.30 3.40
C VAL A 190 -6.79 -1.19 3.16
N TYR A 191 -7.82 -1.99 3.46
CA TYR A 191 -7.75 -3.45 3.40
C TYR A 191 -7.76 -4.01 1.98
N ASN A 192 -8.58 -3.42 1.11
CA ASN A 192 -8.59 -3.75 -0.31
C ASN A 192 -8.39 -2.46 -1.12
N PRO A 193 -7.21 -2.27 -1.71
CA PRO A 193 -6.90 -1.03 -2.43
C PRO A 193 -7.40 -1.03 -3.89
N SER A 194 -8.38 -1.90 -4.23
CA SER A 194 -8.76 -2.22 -5.60
C SER A 194 -10.18 -1.82 -5.95
N HIS A 195 -10.34 -1.22 -7.13
CA HIS A 195 -11.57 -1.15 -7.90
C HIS A 195 -11.48 -2.03 -9.16
N LEU A 196 -12.63 -2.34 -9.78
CA LEU A 196 -12.69 -3.07 -11.05
C LEU A 196 -11.90 -4.39 -10.99
N PHE A 197 -12.12 -5.23 -9.95
CA PHE A 197 -11.38 -6.48 -9.78
C PHE A 197 -9.84 -6.34 -9.84
N GLY A 198 -9.32 -5.16 -9.52
CA GLY A 198 -7.88 -4.88 -9.54
C GLY A 198 -7.36 -4.13 -10.76
N PHE A 199 -8.22 -3.60 -11.61
CA PHE A 199 -7.79 -2.78 -12.76
C PHE A 199 -7.41 -1.35 -12.36
N LEU A 200 -8.13 -0.77 -11.41
CA LEU A 200 -7.88 0.56 -10.87
C LEU A 200 -7.72 0.50 -9.35
N SER A 201 -6.97 1.44 -8.82
CA SER A 201 -6.84 1.61 -7.37
C SER A 201 -7.94 2.52 -6.80
N VAL A 202 -8.17 2.39 -5.49
CA VAL A 202 -9.08 3.26 -4.73
C VAL A 202 -8.54 4.70 -4.58
N PHE A 203 -7.30 4.96 -4.99
CA PHE A 203 -6.65 6.26 -4.81
C PHE A 203 -6.95 7.21 -5.97
N ASN A 204 -7.80 8.19 -5.72
CA ASN A 204 -8.07 9.24 -6.69
C ASN A 204 -6.86 10.19 -6.80
N SER A 205 -6.22 10.22 -7.97
CA SER A 205 -5.01 11.01 -8.23
C SER A 205 -5.17 12.52 -7.98
N ASP A 206 -6.40 13.07 -8.06
CA ASP A 206 -6.67 14.50 -7.76
C ASP A 206 -6.66 14.81 -6.27
N ALA A 207 -6.96 13.82 -5.43
CA ALA A 207 -6.92 13.95 -3.97
C ALA A 207 -5.54 13.60 -3.37
N VAL A 208 -4.65 12.94 -4.12
CA VAL A 208 -3.34 12.51 -3.63
C VAL A 208 -2.31 13.64 -3.73
N LYS A 209 -1.61 13.91 -2.63
CA LYS A 209 -0.47 14.84 -2.52
C LYS A 209 0.83 14.15 -2.91
N ASN A 210 1.17 13.10 -2.20
CA ASN A 210 2.33 12.26 -2.44
C ASN A 210 2.12 10.84 -1.92
N ILE A 211 2.96 9.95 -2.39
CA ILE A 211 3.02 8.56 -2.00
C ILE A 211 4.42 8.26 -1.52
N ASP A 212 4.52 7.61 -0.35
CA ASP A 212 5.74 7.04 0.17
C ASP A 212 5.68 5.53 0.11
N ILE A 213 6.63 4.87 -0.53
CA ILE A 213 6.79 3.43 -0.46
C ILE A 213 8.11 3.06 0.19
N ILE A 214 8.07 2.17 1.19
CA ILE A 214 9.23 1.65 1.91
C ILE A 214 9.25 0.13 1.74
N LYS A 215 10.27 -0.40 1.05
CA LYS A 215 10.43 -1.83 0.75
C LYS A 215 11.40 -2.55 1.70
N GLY A 216 12.21 -1.81 2.44
CA GLY A 216 13.22 -2.33 3.34
C GLY A 216 13.58 -1.32 4.41
N GLY A 217 14.14 -1.79 5.53
CA GLY A 217 14.50 -0.91 6.64
C GLY A 217 13.27 -0.19 7.23
N MET A 218 12.12 -0.88 7.33
CA MET A 218 10.89 -0.31 7.88
C MET A 218 11.13 0.28 9.27
N PRO A 219 10.87 1.59 9.51
CA PRO A 219 11.07 2.21 10.81
C PRO A 219 10.06 1.71 11.86
N ALA A 220 10.43 1.80 13.15
CA ALA A 220 9.69 1.16 14.25
C ALA A 220 8.28 1.73 14.51
N ASN A 221 7.96 2.92 13.98
CA ASN A 221 6.60 3.50 14.07
C ASN A 221 5.55 2.76 13.22
N TYR A 222 5.98 1.88 12.29
CA TYR A 222 5.11 1.03 11.49
C TYR A 222 5.21 -0.43 11.93
N GLY A 223 4.13 -1.21 11.81
CA GLY A 223 4.09 -2.63 12.16
C GLY A 223 2.89 -3.35 11.56
N GLY A 224 2.73 -4.63 11.94
CA GLY A 224 1.56 -5.43 11.57
C GLY A 224 1.57 -5.98 10.15
N ARG A 225 2.63 -5.77 9.36
CA ARG A 225 2.82 -6.32 8.00
C ARG A 225 4.28 -6.70 7.76
N LEU A 226 4.53 -7.64 6.83
CA LEU A 226 5.84 -8.27 6.65
C LEU A 226 6.68 -7.73 5.49
N SER A 227 6.10 -6.98 4.54
CA SER A 227 6.79 -6.71 3.26
C SER A 227 7.09 -5.27 2.98
N SER A 228 6.09 -4.41 2.95
CA SER A 228 6.28 -3.00 2.62
C SER A 228 5.25 -2.11 3.28
N ILE A 229 5.51 -0.82 3.21
CA ILE A 229 4.58 0.22 3.63
C ILE A 229 4.32 1.10 2.40
N LEU A 230 3.05 1.28 2.07
CA LEU A 230 2.58 2.27 1.12
C LEU A 230 1.77 3.31 1.90
N ASN A 231 2.32 4.51 2.05
CA ASN A 231 1.64 5.62 2.71
C ASN A 231 1.20 6.64 1.67
N VAL A 232 -0.10 6.79 1.51
CA VAL A 232 -0.73 7.75 0.60
C VAL A 232 -1.23 8.94 1.40
N ASN A 233 -0.61 10.09 1.20
CA ASN A 233 -1.00 11.34 1.84
C ASN A 233 -1.95 12.11 0.93
N MET A 234 -3.10 12.50 1.44
CA MET A 234 -4.06 13.31 0.72
C MET A 234 -3.68 14.80 0.77
N ARG A 235 -4.08 15.55 -0.27
CA ARG A 235 -3.95 17.01 -0.33
C ARG A 235 -4.78 17.67 0.78
N GLU A 236 -4.29 18.78 1.32
CA GLU A 236 -4.97 19.51 2.42
C GLU A 236 -6.05 20.49 1.91
N GLY A 237 -6.08 20.72 0.59
CA GLY A 237 -6.93 21.74 -0.01
C GLY A 237 -6.34 23.14 0.05
N ASN A 238 -6.80 24.02 -0.82
CA ASN A 238 -6.31 25.38 -0.95
C ASN A 238 -6.91 26.31 0.10
N ASN A 239 -6.10 26.92 0.97
CA ASN A 239 -6.60 27.84 1.99
C ASN A 239 -6.58 29.31 1.56
N GLN A 240 -6.24 29.61 0.28
CA GLN A 240 -6.17 30.99 -0.25
C GLN A 240 -7.31 31.30 -1.22
N GLN A 241 -7.68 30.32 -2.08
CA GLN A 241 -8.65 30.50 -3.19
C GLN A 241 -9.46 29.22 -3.37
N TYR A 242 -10.68 29.36 -3.87
CA TYR A 242 -11.46 28.23 -4.35
C TYR A 242 -10.92 27.76 -5.69
N LYS A 243 -10.79 26.45 -5.86
CA LYS A 243 -10.36 25.81 -7.08
C LYS A 243 -11.20 24.57 -7.36
N THR A 244 -11.43 24.34 -8.64
CA THR A 244 -12.09 23.15 -9.14
C THR A 244 -11.19 22.50 -10.17
N SER A 245 -11.02 21.19 -10.07
CA SER A 245 -10.29 20.41 -11.06
C SER A 245 -11.03 19.11 -11.33
N GLY A 246 -10.82 18.54 -12.50
CA GLY A 246 -11.45 17.28 -12.84
C GLY A 246 -10.94 16.69 -14.13
N GLY A 247 -11.48 15.53 -14.48
CA GLY A 247 -11.20 14.83 -15.71
C GLY A 247 -12.40 14.02 -16.17
N VAL A 248 -12.59 13.99 -17.47
CA VAL A 248 -13.60 13.18 -18.17
C VAL A 248 -12.87 12.26 -19.12
N GLY A 249 -12.91 10.96 -18.84
CA GLY A 249 -12.36 9.91 -19.68
C GLY A 249 -13.43 9.07 -20.36
N LEU A 250 -13.02 8.00 -21.04
CA LEU A 250 -13.96 7.09 -21.73
C LEU A 250 -14.83 6.29 -20.78
N ILE A 251 -14.31 5.92 -19.59
CA ILE A 251 -15.01 5.02 -18.68
C ILE A 251 -15.33 5.62 -17.32
N SER A 252 -14.65 6.71 -16.93
CA SER A 252 -14.78 7.36 -15.63
C SER A 252 -14.68 8.86 -15.74
N SER A 253 -15.27 9.53 -14.76
CA SER A 253 -15.09 10.95 -14.51
C SER A 253 -14.75 11.19 -13.05
N ARG A 254 -13.98 12.25 -12.82
CA ARG A 254 -13.63 12.73 -11.50
C ARG A 254 -13.79 14.23 -11.40
N LEU A 255 -14.15 14.71 -10.23
CA LEU A 255 -14.31 16.11 -9.91
C LEU A 255 -13.78 16.38 -8.51
N THR A 256 -12.96 17.41 -8.37
CA THR A 256 -12.41 17.86 -7.09
C THR A 256 -12.71 19.33 -6.90
N PHE A 257 -13.26 19.66 -5.75
CA PHE A 257 -13.53 21.02 -5.31
C PHE A 257 -12.78 21.30 -4.01
N GLU A 258 -12.03 22.39 -3.95
CA GLU A 258 -11.22 22.78 -2.81
C GLU A 258 -11.28 24.28 -2.57
N GLY A 259 -11.10 24.70 -1.32
CA GLY A 259 -11.08 26.11 -1.02
C GLY A 259 -10.96 26.43 0.47
N PRO A 260 -10.82 27.71 0.84
CA PRO A 260 -10.79 28.13 2.24
C PRO A 260 -12.19 28.09 2.86
N LEU A 261 -12.29 27.53 4.10
CA LEU A 261 -13.40 27.83 5.01
C LEU A 261 -13.16 29.18 5.68
N GLN A 262 -11.91 29.44 6.12
CA GLN A 262 -11.41 30.72 6.54
C GLN A 262 -10.04 30.95 5.91
N LYS A 263 -9.94 31.99 5.07
CA LYS A 263 -8.71 32.30 4.30
C LYS A 263 -7.47 32.36 5.21
N GLY A 264 -6.45 31.61 4.84
CA GLY A 264 -5.16 31.51 5.56
C GLY A 264 -5.19 30.65 6.82
N LYS A 265 -6.36 30.21 7.31
CA LYS A 265 -6.50 29.41 8.55
C LYS A 265 -7.07 28.02 8.35
N SER A 266 -8.00 27.84 7.43
CA SER A 266 -8.65 26.55 7.23
C SER A 266 -8.94 26.32 5.76
N SER A 267 -8.91 25.04 5.36
CA SER A 267 -9.27 24.62 4.02
C SER A 267 -10.04 23.31 4.03
N PHE A 268 -10.71 23.05 2.93
CA PHE A 268 -11.35 21.79 2.65
C PHE A 268 -11.02 21.33 1.22
N LEU A 269 -11.12 20.03 1.01
CA LEU A 269 -11.08 19.35 -0.28
C LEU A 269 -12.16 18.28 -0.29
N VAL A 270 -12.96 18.25 -1.37
CA VAL A 270 -13.92 17.18 -1.65
C VAL A 270 -13.65 16.69 -3.06
N SER A 271 -13.42 15.39 -3.23
CA SER A 271 -13.14 14.78 -4.52
C SER A 271 -14.02 13.56 -4.70
N GLY A 272 -14.71 13.47 -5.83
CA GLY A 272 -15.53 12.33 -6.19
C GLY A 272 -15.10 11.75 -7.54
N ARG A 273 -15.27 10.43 -7.70
CA ARG A 273 -15.01 9.70 -8.93
C ARG A 273 -16.08 8.63 -9.12
N ARG A 274 -16.47 8.40 -10.39
CA ARG A 274 -17.39 7.31 -10.77
C ARG A 274 -17.05 6.79 -12.16
N THR A 275 -17.17 5.46 -12.34
CA THR A 275 -17.24 4.86 -13.68
C THR A 275 -18.68 4.86 -14.18
N TYR A 276 -18.85 4.95 -15.49
CA TYR A 276 -20.15 4.98 -16.17
C TYR A 276 -20.19 4.09 -17.42
N ILE A 277 -19.28 3.13 -17.52
CA ILE A 277 -19.28 2.18 -18.63
C ILE A 277 -20.57 1.34 -18.65
N ASP A 278 -21.15 1.10 -17.48
CA ASP A 278 -22.47 0.48 -17.30
C ASP A 278 -23.59 1.20 -18.06
N VAL A 279 -23.50 2.53 -18.18
CA VAL A 279 -24.46 3.37 -18.90
C VAL A 279 -24.10 3.47 -20.39
N LEU A 280 -22.83 3.77 -20.69
CA LEU A 280 -22.40 4.01 -22.09
C LEU A 280 -22.35 2.74 -22.93
N ALA A 281 -22.10 1.58 -22.32
CA ALA A 281 -22.06 0.30 -23.03
C ALA A 281 -23.46 -0.26 -23.35
N LYS A 282 -24.53 0.16 -22.63
CA LYS A 282 -25.89 -0.37 -22.81
C LYS A 282 -26.38 -0.40 -24.27
N PRO A 283 -26.17 0.64 -25.11
CA PRO A 283 -26.61 0.62 -26.51
C PRO A 283 -25.89 -0.43 -27.37
N PHE A 284 -24.70 -0.89 -26.94
CA PHE A 284 -23.85 -1.81 -27.68
C PHE A 284 -23.89 -3.24 -27.14
N ILE A 285 -24.50 -3.45 -25.96
CA ILE A 285 -24.65 -4.75 -25.35
C ILE A 285 -25.90 -5.44 -25.90
N PRO A 286 -25.84 -6.72 -26.32
CA PRO A 286 -27.03 -7.48 -26.70
C PRO A 286 -28.09 -7.45 -25.61
N SER A 287 -29.37 -7.33 -25.98
CA SER A 287 -30.49 -7.23 -25.04
C SER A 287 -30.54 -8.35 -24.00
N ARG A 288 -30.05 -9.55 -24.32
CA ARG A 288 -29.93 -10.69 -23.42
C ARG A 288 -28.94 -10.46 -22.25
N LEU A 289 -28.01 -9.51 -22.39
CA LEU A 289 -26.99 -9.14 -21.39
C LEU A 289 -27.27 -7.79 -20.74
N SER A 290 -28.34 -7.10 -21.13
CA SER A 290 -28.62 -5.71 -20.70
C SER A 290 -28.92 -5.57 -19.21
N GLY A 291 -29.21 -6.66 -18.50
CA GLY A 291 -29.35 -6.70 -17.04
C GLY A 291 -28.04 -6.66 -16.28
N ASN A 292 -26.90 -6.84 -16.97
CA ASN A 292 -25.59 -6.86 -16.33
C ASN A 292 -25.03 -5.45 -16.24
N SER A 293 -24.50 -5.10 -15.08
CA SER A 293 -23.85 -3.82 -14.86
C SER A 293 -22.66 -3.96 -13.93
N TYR A 294 -21.63 -3.16 -14.19
CA TYR A 294 -20.50 -3.02 -13.29
C TYR A 294 -20.08 -1.56 -13.21
N TYR A 295 -20.02 -1.03 -11.99
CA TYR A 295 -19.54 0.32 -11.73
C TYR A 295 -18.90 0.43 -10.36
N PHE A 296 -18.05 1.42 -10.18
CA PHE A 296 -17.62 1.86 -8.88
C PHE A 296 -17.76 3.36 -8.72
N TYR A 297 -17.80 3.79 -7.48
CA TYR A 297 -17.71 5.20 -7.11
C TYR A 297 -16.90 5.35 -5.84
N ASP A 298 -16.22 6.48 -5.72
CA ASP A 298 -15.50 6.86 -4.52
C ASP A 298 -15.62 8.37 -4.24
N MET A 299 -15.42 8.68 -2.96
CA MET A 299 -15.40 10.04 -2.45
C MET A 299 -14.27 10.18 -1.42
N ASN A 300 -13.53 11.27 -1.55
CA ASN A 300 -12.50 11.69 -0.62
C ASN A 300 -12.88 13.05 -0.05
N VAL A 301 -12.77 13.21 1.26
CA VAL A 301 -13.00 14.47 1.95
C VAL A 301 -11.84 14.74 2.88
N LYS A 302 -11.33 15.97 2.86
CA LYS A 302 -10.32 16.41 3.81
C LYS A 302 -10.58 17.85 4.23
N GLY A 303 -10.43 18.12 5.51
CA GLY A 303 -10.50 19.44 6.07
C GLY A 303 -9.38 19.67 7.07
N ASN A 304 -8.94 20.90 7.21
CA ASN A 304 -7.97 21.28 8.23
C ASN A 304 -8.26 22.67 8.80
N VAL A 305 -7.82 22.87 10.03
CA VAL A 305 -7.91 24.16 10.70
C VAL A 305 -6.68 24.39 11.59
N ILE A 306 -6.14 25.60 11.50
CA ILE A 306 -5.10 26.12 12.38
C ILE A 306 -5.79 26.76 13.57
N LEU A 307 -5.79 26.07 14.72
CA LEU A 307 -6.43 26.56 15.95
C LEU A 307 -5.59 27.63 16.66
N GLY A 308 -4.29 27.61 16.45
CA GLY A 308 -3.34 28.53 17.04
C GLY A 308 -1.92 28.31 16.53
N GLU A 309 -0.94 28.87 17.20
CA GLU A 309 0.47 28.70 16.83
C GLU A 309 0.98 27.28 17.07
N LYS A 310 0.37 26.56 18.03
CA LYS A 310 0.79 25.24 18.48
C LYS A 310 -0.07 24.11 17.94
N ASP A 311 -1.31 24.41 17.56
CA ASP A 311 -2.37 23.43 17.36
C ASP A 311 -2.92 23.48 15.95
N ARG A 312 -3.01 22.29 15.33
CA ARG A 312 -3.68 22.07 14.04
C ARG A 312 -4.55 20.83 14.13
N LEU A 313 -5.75 20.92 13.63
CA LEU A 313 -6.67 19.81 13.54
C LEU A 313 -6.95 19.48 12.08
N PHE A 314 -7.00 18.17 11.78
CA PHE A 314 -7.31 17.64 10.47
C PHE A 314 -8.42 16.60 10.60
N ILE A 315 -9.31 16.60 9.64
CA ILE A 315 -10.27 15.52 9.42
C ILE A 315 -10.11 15.02 8.00
N SER A 316 -10.04 13.71 7.81
CA SER A 316 -10.05 13.10 6.47
C SER A 316 -10.97 11.90 6.46
N GLY A 317 -11.56 11.63 5.30
CA GLY A 317 -12.44 10.50 5.09
C GLY A 317 -12.37 10.00 3.66
N TYR A 318 -12.53 8.71 3.50
CA TYR A 318 -12.67 8.02 2.23
C TYR A 318 -13.87 7.07 2.30
N PHE A 319 -14.62 7.04 1.23
CA PHE A 319 -15.67 6.04 0.99
C PHE A 319 -15.60 5.60 -0.47
N GLY A 320 -15.52 4.30 -0.71
CA GLY A 320 -15.54 3.76 -2.06
C GLY A 320 -16.22 2.40 -2.09
N ARG A 321 -16.93 2.13 -3.18
CA ARG A 321 -17.67 0.88 -3.38
C ARG A 321 -17.69 0.46 -4.83
N ASP A 322 -17.50 -0.83 -5.07
CA ASP A 322 -17.71 -1.54 -6.32
C ASP A 322 -19.02 -2.30 -6.26
N ILE A 323 -19.74 -2.35 -7.37
CA ILE A 323 -21.01 -3.06 -7.52
C ILE A 323 -21.02 -3.77 -8.87
N LEU A 324 -21.16 -5.09 -8.84
CA LEU A 324 -21.38 -5.97 -9.98
C LEU A 324 -22.76 -6.61 -9.86
N ASN A 325 -23.63 -6.32 -10.81
CA ASN A 325 -24.91 -6.98 -10.97
C ASN A 325 -24.83 -7.89 -12.20
N PHE A 326 -25.12 -9.16 -12.01
CA PHE A 326 -25.11 -10.16 -13.08
C PHE A 326 -26.44 -10.90 -13.11
N GLN A 327 -27.05 -10.95 -14.29
CA GLN A 327 -28.24 -11.78 -14.58
C GLN A 327 -27.87 -12.80 -15.65
N SER A 328 -28.16 -14.07 -15.41
CA SER A 328 -27.87 -15.13 -16.38
C SER A 328 -28.63 -14.90 -17.70
N PRO A 329 -27.95 -14.92 -18.86
CA PRO A 329 -28.64 -14.82 -20.16
C PRO A 329 -29.54 -15.99 -20.50
N GLN A 330 -29.23 -17.18 -19.92
CA GLN A 330 -29.98 -18.43 -20.17
C GLN A 330 -31.18 -18.58 -19.23
N ASN A 331 -31.07 -18.10 -17.99
CA ASN A 331 -32.10 -18.17 -16.98
C ASN A 331 -32.20 -16.85 -16.22
N LYS A 332 -33.26 -16.08 -16.51
CA LYS A 332 -33.50 -14.77 -15.92
C LYS A 332 -33.78 -14.81 -14.41
N ASP A 333 -34.08 -15.98 -13.86
CA ASP A 333 -34.31 -16.15 -12.42
C ASP A 333 -32.99 -16.34 -11.64
N VAL A 334 -31.84 -16.32 -12.33
CA VAL A 334 -30.52 -16.40 -11.73
C VAL A 334 -29.90 -15.02 -11.69
N PHE A 335 -29.80 -14.46 -10.50
CA PHE A 335 -29.20 -13.16 -10.21
C PHE A 335 -27.99 -13.31 -9.31
N PHE A 336 -27.09 -12.37 -9.43
CA PHE A 336 -25.81 -12.36 -8.77
C PHE A 336 -25.41 -10.89 -8.50
N ASP A 337 -25.57 -10.48 -7.27
CA ASP A 337 -25.16 -9.13 -6.86
C ASP A 337 -23.95 -9.23 -5.95
N PHE A 338 -22.87 -8.59 -6.38
CA PHE A 338 -21.59 -8.66 -5.71
C PHE A 338 -21.05 -7.26 -5.49
N GLY A 339 -20.56 -6.98 -4.29
CA GLY A 339 -19.96 -5.70 -4.02
C GLY A 339 -18.98 -5.72 -2.86
N TRP A 340 -18.02 -4.82 -2.92
CA TRP A 340 -17.01 -4.59 -1.88
C TRP A 340 -16.65 -3.12 -1.78
N GLY A 341 -16.06 -2.73 -0.67
CA GLY A 341 -15.62 -1.36 -0.50
C GLY A 341 -14.94 -1.07 0.81
N ASN A 342 -14.30 0.09 0.88
CA ASN A 342 -13.68 0.61 2.09
C ASN A 342 -14.34 1.90 2.53
N SER A 343 -14.38 2.10 3.84
CA SER A 343 -14.76 3.36 4.49
C SER A 343 -13.70 3.68 5.52
N THR A 344 -13.12 4.88 5.47
CA THR A 344 -12.14 5.34 6.47
C THR A 344 -12.46 6.73 6.95
N ALA A 345 -12.15 7.00 8.21
CA ALA A 345 -12.22 8.34 8.79
C ALA A 345 -11.04 8.53 9.75
N THR A 346 -10.38 9.67 9.67
CA THR A 346 -9.26 10.04 10.55
C THR A 346 -9.50 11.43 11.12
N LEU A 347 -9.48 11.54 12.43
CA LEU A 347 -9.38 12.82 13.16
C LEU A 347 -7.97 12.91 13.72
N ARG A 348 -7.22 13.93 13.32
CA ARG A 348 -5.81 14.09 13.64
C ARG A 348 -5.53 15.43 14.26
N TRP A 349 -4.83 15.44 15.39
CA TRP A 349 -4.39 16.62 16.11
C TRP A 349 -2.86 16.68 16.14
N ASN A 350 -2.30 17.72 15.56
CA ASN A 350 -0.88 18.05 15.65
C ASN A 350 -0.69 19.11 16.74
N HIS A 351 0.22 18.84 17.70
CA HIS A 351 0.56 19.76 18.77
C HIS A 351 2.06 19.97 18.91
N VAL A 352 2.46 21.23 19.05
CA VAL A 352 3.86 21.63 19.31
C VAL A 352 4.01 21.97 20.78
N PHE A 353 4.48 21.01 21.59
CA PHE A 353 4.72 21.24 23.04
C PHE A 353 5.81 22.29 23.27
N SER A 354 6.92 22.13 22.53
CA SER A 354 8.07 23.03 22.55
C SER A 354 8.75 23.02 21.18
N PRO A 355 9.72 23.91 20.94
CA PRO A 355 10.51 23.84 19.70
C PRO A 355 11.19 22.49 19.43
N LYS A 356 11.39 21.69 20.49
CA LYS A 356 12.06 20.38 20.42
C LYS A 356 11.10 19.19 20.48
N LEU A 357 9.83 19.38 20.79
CA LEU A 357 8.87 18.27 20.97
C LEU A 357 7.58 18.55 20.20
N PHE A 358 7.32 17.73 19.21
CA PHE A 358 6.14 17.71 18.37
C PHE A 358 5.34 16.42 18.59
N SER A 359 4.03 16.47 18.58
CA SER A 359 3.17 15.30 18.59
C SER A 359 2.14 15.29 17.47
N ASN A 360 1.77 14.07 17.10
CA ASN A 360 0.66 13.74 16.20
C ASN A 360 -0.21 12.69 16.87
N THR A 361 -1.45 13.05 17.21
CA THR A 361 -2.41 12.13 17.79
C THR A 361 -3.59 11.95 16.85
N SER A 362 -3.93 10.71 16.53
CA SER A 362 -4.96 10.35 15.55
C SER A 362 -5.94 9.35 16.11
N LEU A 363 -7.24 9.62 15.94
CA LEU A 363 -8.31 8.66 16.10
C LEU A 363 -8.79 8.24 14.71
N ILE A 364 -8.72 6.94 14.43
CA ILE A 364 -8.93 6.39 13.11
C ILE A 364 -10.01 5.33 13.14
N PHE A 365 -10.89 5.38 12.18
CA PHE A 365 -11.89 4.36 11.89
C PHE A 365 -11.66 3.79 10.51
N ASN A 366 -11.64 2.45 10.39
CA ASN A 366 -11.55 1.73 9.12
C ASN A 366 -12.64 0.68 9.06
N ARG A 367 -13.20 0.47 7.88
CA ARG A 367 -14.12 -0.63 7.61
C ARG A 367 -13.97 -1.09 6.17
N TYR A 368 -13.82 -2.39 5.99
CA TYR A 368 -13.91 -3.07 4.71
C TYR A 368 -15.12 -3.99 4.74
N ASP A 369 -15.97 -3.89 3.74
CA ASP A 369 -17.18 -4.70 3.57
C ASP A 369 -17.14 -5.46 2.25
N LEU A 370 -17.61 -6.70 2.30
CA LEU A 370 -17.87 -7.57 1.16
C LEU A 370 -19.28 -8.12 1.27
N PHE A 371 -20.04 -8.09 0.18
CA PHE A 371 -21.34 -8.74 0.10
C PHE A 371 -21.51 -9.48 -1.22
N ASN A 372 -22.23 -10.62 -1.14
CA ASN A 372 -22.65 -11.41 -2.28
C ASN A 372 -24.10 -11.84 -2.07
N ASP A 373 -24.95 -11.50 -3.00
CA ASP A 373 -26.37 -11.89 -3.02
C ASP A 373 -26.60 -12.78 -4.23
N PHE A 374 -27.00 -14.03 -3.99
CA PHE A 374 -27.29 -15.03 -5.01
C PHE A 374 -28.78 -15.34 -5.01
N THR A 375 -29.40 -15.32 -6.16
CA THR A 375 -30.82 -15.71 -6.31
C THR A 375 -30.96 -16.74 -7.43
N PHE A 376 -31.65 -17.84 -7.15
CA PHE A 376 -31.96 -18.90 -8.07
C PHE A 376 -33.45 -19.23 -7.97
N GLY A 377 -34.28 -18.66 -8.85
CA GLY A 377 -35.73 -18.76 -8.76
C GLY A 377 -36.27 -18.22 -7.44
N THR A 378 -36.87 -19.04 -6.62
CA THR A 378 -37.40 -18.69 -5.29
C THR A 378 -36.36 -18.81 -4.17
N ASN A 379 -35.16 -19.29 -4.48
CA ASN A 379 -34.10 -19.49 -3.51
C ASN A 379 -33.15 -18.29 -3.53
N GLY A 380 -32.76 -17.79 -2.36
CA GLY A 380 -31.81 -16.66 -2.24
C GLY A 380 -30.84 -16.89 -1.10
N PHE A 381 -29.57 -16.50 -1.33
CA PHE A 381 -28.50 -16.58 -0.35
C PHE A 381 -27.76 -15.24 -0.29
N ASN A 382 -27.52 -14.78 0.91
CA ASN A 382 -26.75 -13.57 1.19
C ASN A 382 -25.48 -13.94 1.95
N VAL A 383 -24.34 -13.52 1.46
CA VAL A 383 -23.05 -13.65 2.15
C VAL A 383 -22.52 -12.26 2.47
N ARG A 384 -22.22 -11.99 3.73
CA ARG A 384 -21.66 -10.72 4.21
C ARG A 384 -20.38 -10.98 4.99
N SER A 385 -19.29 -10.29 4.66
CA SER A 385 -18.04 -10.32 5.41
C SER A 385 -17.56 -8.91 5.66
N SER A 386 -16.94 -8.66 6.81
CA SER A 386 -16.37 -7.33 7.09
C SER A 386 -15.21 -7.40 8.08
N VAL A 387 -14.33 -6.41 7.98
CA VAL A 387 -13.32 -6.07 8.99
C VAL A 387 -13.53 -4.63 9.38
N GLN A 388 -13.60 -4.35 10.67
CA GLN A 388 -13.78 -3.00 11.21
C GLN A 388 -12.77 -2.75 12.33
N ASP A 389 -12.11 -1.59 12.28
CA ASP A 389 -11.13 -1.17 13.28
C ASP A 389 -11.45 0.21 13.86
N TRP A 390 -11.18 0.33 15.15
CA TRP A 390 -10.98 1.60 15.84
C TRP A 390 -9.54 1.68 16.31
N ASN A 391 -8.82 2.71 15.87
CA ASN A 391 -7.41 2.88 16.18
C ASN A 391 -7.16 4.25 16.83
N LEU A 392 -6.44 4.22 17.96
CA LEU A 392 -5.93 5.41 18.64
C LEU A 392 -4.40 5.36 18.59
N LYS A 393 -3.81 6.37 17.97
CA LYS A 393 -2.37 6.47 17.77
C LYS A 393 -1.86 7.82 18.26
N SER A 394 -0.72 7.82 18.97
CA SER A 394 -0.06 9.04 19.38
C SER A 394 1.45 8.90 19.15
N ASP A 395 1.96 9.71 18.23
CA ASP A 395 3.37 9.73 17.83
C ASP A 395 4.02 11.03 18.31
N PHE A 396 5.20 10.92 18.88
CA PHE A 396 6.03 12.04 19.32
C PHE A 396 7.31 12.09 18.53
N THR A 397 7.76 13.29 18.16
CA THR A 397 9.07 13.54 17.57
C THR A 397 9.82 14.51 18.47
N TRP A 398 10.94 14.06 19.00
CA TRP A 398 11.76 14.80 19.94
C TRP A 398 13.17 15.03 19.38
N PHE A 399 13.64 16.25 19.46
CA PHE A 399 14.94 16.72 19.00
C PHE A 399 15.82 17.09 20.22
N PRO A 400 16.34 16.10 20.97
CA PRO A 400 17.13 16.40 22.21
C PRO A 400 18.42 17.15 21.90
N ARG A 401 19.08 16.75 20.80
CA ARG A 401 20.33 17.34 20.30
C ARG A 401 20.25 17.45 18.78
N GLU A 402 21.25 18.12 18.18
CA GLU A 402 21.29 18.37 16.73
C GLU A 402 21.44 17.10 15.90
N ASN A 403 22.14 16.12 16.46
CA ASN A 403 22.46 14.85 15.82
C ASN A 403 21.51 13.70 16.21
N HIS A 404 20.44 13.97 16.95
CA HIS A 404 19.45 12.99 17.36
C HIS A 404 18.05 13.43 17.02
N GLN A 405 17.31 12.58 16.35
CA GLN A 405 15.88 12.70 16.17
C GLN A 405 15.19 11.45 16.74
N VAL A 406 14.69 11.57 17.95
CA VAL A 406 13.99 10.47 18.63
C VAL A 406 12.51 10.51 18.28
N LYS A 407 11.97 9.39 17.80
CA LYS A 407 10.52 9.21 17.65
C LYS A 407 10.07 8.11 18.61
N PHE A 408 8.96 8.34 19.29
CA PHE A 408 8.35 7.34 20.15
C PHE A 408 6.84 7.50 20.14
N GLY A 409 6.11 6.44 20.46
CA GLY A 409 4.66 6.51 20.41
C GLY A 409 3.97 5.27 20.88
N LEU A 410 2.66 5.39 20.97
CA LEU A 410 1.72 4.36 21.34
C LEU A 410 0.67 4.19 20.24
N ASN A 411 0.27 2.95 20.02
CA ASN A 411 -0.78 2.61 19.07
C ASN A 411 -1.67 1.51 19.68
N TYR A 412 -2.96 1.73 19.68
CA TYR A 412 -3.96 0.76 20.10
C TYR A 412 -5.01 0.60 19.01
N THR A 413 -5.29 -0.65 18.63
CA THR A 413 -6.34 -0.98 17.66
C THR A 413 -7.29 -2.02 18.26
N TYR A 414 -8.58 -1.74 18.15
CA TYR A 414 -9.65 -2.69 18.42
C TYR A 414 -10.24 -3.18 17.09
N HIS A 415 -10.11 -4.47 16.85
CA HIS A 415 -10.57 -5.14 15.64
C HIS A 415 -11.89 -5.88 15.86
N THR A 416 -12.78 -5.80 14.89
CA THR A 416 -13.96 -6.63 14.78
C THR A 416 -13.96 -7.32 13.42
N PHE A 417 -13.89 -8.65 13.42
CA PHE A 417 -13.95 -9.47 12.22
C PHE A 417 -15.32 -10.14 12.12
N GLN A 418 -15.88 -10.09 10.95
CA GLN A 418 -17.08 -10.85 10.60
C GLN A 418 -16.73 -11.71 9.38
N PRO A 419 -16.27 -12.98 9.60
CA PRO A 419 -15.74 -13.81 8.51
C PRO A 419 -16.78 -14.20 7.47
N GLY A 420 -18.06 -14.25 7.85
CA GLY A 420 -19.16 -14.49 6.92
C GLY A 420 -20.48 -14.71 7.67
N ILE A 421 -21.57 -14.17 7.12
CA ILE A 421 -22.94 -14.53 7.48
C ILE A 421 -23.55 -15.07 6.22
N LEU A 422 -24.04 -16.32 6.28
CA LEU A 422 -24.89 -16.90 5.26
C LEU A 422 -26.34 -16.83 5.75
N SER A 423 -27.16 -16.07 5.09
CA SER A 423 -28.60 -16.05 5.32
C SER A 423 -29.34 -16.24 4.00
N GLY A 424 -30.50 -16.83 4.05
CA GLY A 424 -31.28 -17.04 2.85
C GLY A 424 -32.41 -18.04 3.01
N SER A 425 -32.96 -18.49 1.88
CA SER A 425 -34.03 -19.49 1.80
C SER A 425 -33.72 -20.53 0.75
N LEU A 426 -33.99 -21.77 1.07
CA LEU A 426 -34.02 -22.90 0.14
C LEU A 426 -35.44 -23.51 0.15
N GLY A 427 -36.27 -23.13 -0.82
CA GLY A 427 -37.69 -23.38 -0.79
C GLY A 427 -38.36 -22.74 0.43
N SER A 428 -39.02 -23.52 1.26
CA SER A 428 -39.65 -23.09 2.51
C SER A 428 -38.70 -23.04 3.72
N THR A 429 -37.44 -23.52 3.55
CA THR A 429 -36.48 -23.61 4.64
C THR A 429 -35.64 -22.33 4.71
N SER A 430 -35.71 -21.62 5.84
CA SER A 430 -34.84 -20.49 6.11
C SER A 430 -33.49 -20.98 6.59
N ILE A 431 -32.40 -20.47 5.97
CA ILE A 431 -31.02 -20.73 6.36
C ILE A 431 -30.48 -19.44 6.99
N ASN A 432 -30.02 -19.54 8.22
CA ASN A 432 -29.32 -18.45 8.88
C ASN A 432 -28.12 -19.01 9.65
N GLN A 433 -26.98 -19.07 8.97
CA GLN A 433 -25.70 -19.51 9.54
C GLN A 433 -24.79 -18.30 9.68
N ALA A 434 -24.71 -17.78 10.89
CA ALA A 434 -23.73 -16.74 11.22
C ALA A 434 -22.45 -17.39 11.72
N ILE A 435 -21.33 -17.12 11.04
CA ILE A 435 -20.02 -17.34 11.63
C ILE A 435 -19.83 -16.26 12.70
N ASN A 436 -19.52 -16.68 13.92
CA ASN A 436 -19.40 -15.76 15.04
C ASN A 436 -18.40 -14.64 14.76
N LYS A 437 -18.75 -13.43 15.14
CA LYS A 437 -17.81 -12.32 15.13
C LYS A 437 -16.62 -12.65 16.02
N GLN A 438 -15.45 -12.22 15.57
CA GLN A 438 -14.21 -12.34 16.34
C GLN A 438 -13.73 -10.94 16.71
N PHE A 439 -13.18 -10.81 17.91
CA PHE A 439 -12.75 -9.54 18.48
C PHE A 439 -11.28 -9.63 18.88
N ALA A 440 -10.50 -8.62 18.55
CA ALA A 440 -9.11 -8.59 18.95
C ALA A 440 -8.65 -7.19 19.36
N HIS A 441 -7.64 -7.17 20.22
CA HIS A 441 -6.92 -5.98 20.62
C HIS A 441 -5.49 -6.07 20.11
N GLU A 442 -4.99 -5.03 19.46
CA GLU A 442 -3.57 -4.89 19.11
C GLU A 442 -3.00 -3.67 19.83
N TYR A 443 -1.96 -3.89 20.62
CA TYR A 443 -1.24 -2.85 21.36
C TYR A 443 0.16 -2.74 20.80
N ALA A 444 0.66 -1.51 20.62
CA ALA A 444 2.04 -1.31 20.27
C ALA A 444 2.63 -0.08 20.96
N ALA A 445 3.88 -0.21 21.38
CA ALA A 445 4.72 0.88 21.83
C ALA A 445 6.04 0.84 21.05
N TYR A 446 6.56 1.99 20.67
CA TYR A 446 7.82 2.02 19.94
C TYR A 446 8.69 3.21 20.36
N ILE A 447 9.99 3.04 20.17
CA ILE A 447 10.98 4.09 20.20
C ILE A 447 11.96 3.87 19.05
N LEU A 448 12.41 4.93 18.42
CA LEU A 448 13.49 4.90 17.44
C LEU A 448 14.29 6.20 17.53
N ASP A 449 15.60 6.10 17.28
CA ASP A 449 16.50 7.24 17.20
C ASP A 449 17.22 7.24 15.85
N GLU A 450 17.08 8.32 15.11
CA GLU A 450 17.94 8.62 13.98
C GLU A 450 19.12 9.45 14.49
N TRP A 451 20.26 8.80 14.61
CA TRP A 451 21.48 9.34 15.18
C TRP A 451 22.51 9.60 14.08
N GLN A 452 22.84 10.85 13.87
CA GLN A 452 23.97 11.25 13.06
C GLN A 452 25.26 11.15 13.90
N VAL A 453 25.90 9.96 13.88
CA VAL A 453 27.10 9.66 14.65
C VAL A 453 28.24 10.64 14.31
N ASN A 454 28.43 10.88 13.02
CA ASN A 454 29.37 11.85 12.49
C ASN A 454 28.91 12.32 11.08
N GLN A 455 29.76 13.06 10.37
CA GLN A 455 29.42 13.59 9.04
C GLN A 455 29.18 12.49 7.99
N ARG A 456 29.70 11.26 8.21
CA ARG A 456 29.63 10.14 7.26
C ARG A 456 28.70 9.01 7.69
N LEU A 457 28.45 8.87 8.98
CA LEU A 457 27.69 7.74 9.52
C LEU A 457 26.39 8.23 10.15
N ILE A 458 25.28 7.72 9.66
CA ILE A 458 23.94 7.93 10.21
C ILE A 458 23.36 6.55 10.53
N ILE A 459 22.82 6.37 11.73
CA ILE A 459 22.22 5.12 12.21
C ILE A 459 20.78 5.41 12.62
N ASN A 460 19.87 4.56 12.26
CA ASN A 460 18.49 4.53 12.76
C ASN A 460 18.29 3.21 13.50
N ALA A 461 18.17 3.28 14.82
CA ALA A 461 17.95 2.15 15.69
C ALA A 461 16.56 2.27 16.33
N GLY A 462 15.75 1.24 16.21
CA GLY A 462 14.39 1.24 16.70
C GLY A 462 14.00 -0.07 17.37
N LEU A 463 13.07 0.03 18.31
CA LEU A 463 12.47 -1.07 19.01
C LEU A 463 10.96 -0.87 19.06
N ARG A 464 10.21 -1.90 18.67
CA ARG A 464 8.75 -1.93 18.78
C ARG A 464 8.33 -3.13 19.60
N LEU A 465 7.57 -2.90 20.64
CA LEU A 465 6.85 -3.92 21.40
C LEU A 465 5.42 -3.96 20.87
N VAL A 466 4.94 -5.12 20.47
CA VAL A 466 3.56 -5.34 20.02
C VAL A 466 2.94 -6.50 20.78
N ALA A 467 1.66 -6.40 21.10
CA ALA A 467 0.89 -7.49 21.68
C ALA A 467 -0.45 -7.60 20.98
N PHE A 468 -0.76 -8.79 20.51
CA PHE A 468 -2.05 -9.12 19.90
C PHE A 468 -2.82 -10.05 20.83
N GLN A 469 -4.10 -9.74 21.07
CA GLN A 469 -4.98 -10.49 21.97
C GLN A 469 -6.30 -10.76 21.26
N LEU A 470 -6.56 -12.02 20.92
CA LEU A 470 -7.87 -12.47 20.45
C LEU A 470 -8.76 -12.76 21.67
N VAL A 471 -10.00 -12.26 21.66
CA VAL A 471 -10.92 -12.40 22.79
C VAL A 471 -12.29 -12.92 22.35
N GLY A 472 -12.98 -13.59 23.27
CA GLY A 472 -14.36 -14.05 23.10
C GLY A 472 -15.39 -12.90 23.04
N PRO A 473 -16.65 -13.22 22.68
CA PRO A 473 -17.23 -14.58 22.64
C PRO A 473 -16.82 -15.37 21.39
N TYR A 474 -16.42 -16.61 21.54
CA TYR A 474 -16.04 -17.49 20.42
C TYR A 474 -16.15 -18.97 20.82
N THR A 475 -16.56 -19.82 19.89
CA THR A 475 -16.53 -21.27 20.03
C THR A 475 -15.43 -21.82 19.13
N GLN A 476 -14.37 -22.32 19.73
CA GLN A 476 -13.21 -22.86 19.03
C GLN A 476 -13.25 -24.38 19.00
N ALA A 477 -13.03 -24.96 17.81
CA ALA A 477 -12.85 -26.41 17.70
C ALA A 477 -11.53 -26.84 18.39
N VAL A 478 -11.56 -27.98 19.07
CA VAL A 478 -10.38 -28.60 19.65
C VAL A 478 -9.73 -29.51 18.60
N PHE A 479 -8.41 -29.40 18.49
CA PHE A 479 -7.63 -30.19 17.53
C PHE A 479 -6.73 -31.18 18.26
N ASP A 480 -6.62 -32.36 17.69
CA ASP A 480 -5.64 -33.33 18.10
C ASP A 480 -4.23 -32.85 17.76
N ASN A 481 -3.30 -32.97 18.72
CA ASN A 481 -1.94 -32.42 18.58
C ASN A 481 -1.06 -33.17 17.56
N GLU A 482 -1.34 -34.47 17.35
CA GLU A 482 -0.53 -35.30 16.43
C GLU A 482 -1.09 -35.28 15.02
N THR A 483 -2.38 -35.45 14.87
CA THR A 483 -3.05 -35.53 13.55
C THR A 483 -3.44 -34.16 12.97
N GLN A 484 -3.47 -33.12 13.83
CA GLN A 484 -3.95 -31.77 13.47
C GLN A 484 -5.38 -31.74 12.94
N LEU A 485 -6.17 -32.80 13.19
CA LEU A 485 -7.58 -32.87 12.84
C LEU A 485 -8.48 -32.43 14.00
N ALA A 486 -9.67 -31.93 13.68
CA ALA A 486 -10.64 -31.56 14.70
C ALA A 486 -11.15 -32.83 15.44
N THR A 487 -11.14 -32.81 16.76
CA THR A 487 -11.58 -33.94 17.62
C THR A 487 -13.11 -34.07 17.70
N GLY A 488 -13.85 -33.06 17.21
CA GLY A 488 -15.30 -32.95 17.40
C GLY A 488 -15.68 -32.20 18.70
N GLU A 489 -14.74 -31.98 19.61
CA GLU A 489 -14.96 -31.15 20.79
C GLU A 489 -14.83 -29.67 20.49
N SER A 490 -15.45 -28.83 21.30
CA SER A 490 -15.32 -27.37 21.19
C SER A 490 -15.15 -26.72 22.55
N LYS A 491 -14.35 -25.66 22.58
CA LYS A 491 -14.17 -24.80 23.74
C LYS A 491 -14.88 -23.47 23.54
N VAL A 492 -15.79 -23.13 24.47
CA VAL A 492 -16.57 -21.90 24.44
C VAL A 492 -15.87 -20.85 25.31
N TYR A 493 -15.57 -19.69 24.72
CA TYR A 493 -15.00 -18.53 25.43
C TYR A 493 -16.09 -17.47 25.64
N LYS A 494 -16.13 -16.90 26.83
CA LYS A 494 -17.07 -15.83 27.21
C LYS A 494 -16.59 -14.48 26.61
N PRO A 495 -17.50 -13.46 26.54
CA PRO A 495 -17.09 -12.11 26.13
C PRO A 495 -15.93 -11.58 26.94
N GLY A 496 -14.86 -11.10 26.25
CA GLY A 496 -13.64 -10.58 26.85
C GLY A 496 -12.64 -11.64 27.37
N GLU A 497 -13.01 -12.92 27.35
CA GLU A 497 -12.07 -14.01 27.72
C GLU A 497 -10.98 -14.17 26.66
N THR A 498 -9.73 -14.25 27.09
CA THR A 498 -8.59 -14.37 26.17
C THR A 498 -8.53 -15.75 25.54
N ILE A 499 -8.55 -15.79 24.21
CA ILE A 499 -8.38 -17.00 23.38
C ILE A 499 -6.90 -17.22 23.08
N ALA A 500 -6.21 -16.16 22.65
CA ALA A 500 -4.79 -16.18 22.33
C ALA A 500 -4.15 -14.82 22.66
N PHE A 501 -2.90 -14.84 23.13
CA PHE A 501 -2.13 -13.65 23.45
C PHE A 501 -0.69 -13.77 22.96
N TYR A 502 -0.26 -12.85 22.12
CA TYR A 502 1.03 -12.87 21.44
C TYR A 502 1.82 -11.57 21.66
N PRO A 503 2.53 -11.44 22.81
CA PRO A 503 3.50 -10.36 22.97
C PRO A 503 4.74 -10.64 22.12
N ARG A 504 5.21 -9.64 21.36
CA ARG A 504 6.35 -9.76 20.44
C ARG A 504 7.21 -8.50 20.49
N LEU A 505 8.50 -8.70 20.28
CA LEU A 505 9.48 -7.63 20.19
C LEU A 505 10.01 -7.57 18.75
N GLU A 506 10.05 -6.38 18.18
CA GLU A 506 10.47 -6.11 16.80
C GLU A 506 11.66 -5.15 16.78
N PRO A 507 12.91 -5.64 16.89
CA PRO A 507 14.10 -4.83 16.70
C PRO A 507 14.28 -4.44 15.24
N ARG A 508 14.72 -3.22 15.01
CA ARG A 508 14.99 -2.65 13.69
C ARG A 508 16.25 -1.81 13.71
N LEU A 509 17.10 -2.02 12.73
CA LEU A 509 18.35 -1.30 12.60
C LEU A 509 18.56 -0.96 11.12
N SER A 510 18.88 0.28 10.84
CA SER A 510 19.38 0.68 9.53
C SER A 510 20.49 1.70 9.68
N GLY A 511 21.38 1.73 8.70
CA GLY A 511 22.51 2.65 8.72
C GLY A 511 22.93 3.07 7.33
N THR A 512 23.44 4.27 7.23
CA THR A 512 24.00 4.86 6.00
C THR A 512 25.42 5.33 6.28
N TYR A 513 26.35 4.82 5.48
CA TYR A 513 27.74 5.30 5.47
C TYR A 513 28.02 6.05 4.17
N LEU A 514 28.30 7.34 4.29
CA LEU A 514 28.65 8.21 3.16
C LEU A 514 30.10 7.95 2.76
N LEU A 515 30.31 7.41 1.58
CA LEU A 515 31.66 7.25 1.01
C LEU A 515 32.24 8.59 0.60
N ASN A 516 31.40 9.41 -0.03
CA ASN A 516 31.68 10.80 -0.43
C ASN A 516 30.34 11.58 -0.55
N SER A 517 30.37 12.79 -1.14
CA SER A 517 29.18 13.63 -1.33
C SER A 517 28.17 13.07 -2.31
N GLU A 518 28.55 12.10 -3.15
CA GLU A 518 27.73 11.54 -4.24
C GLU A 518 27.36 10.07 -4.05
N SER A 519 27.94 9.38 -3.05
CA SER A 519 27.70 7.96 -2.87
C SER A 519 27.67 7.50 -1.43
N SER A 520 26.89 6.45 -1.16
CA SER A 520 26.75 5.81 0.14
C SER A 520 26.54 4.31 0.04
N ILE A 521 26.86 3.62 1.13
CA ILE A 521 26.47 2.24 1.39
C ILE A 521 25.42 2.27 2.50
N LYS A 522 24.34 1.53 2.31
CA LYS A 522 23.27 1.40 3.31
C LYS A 522 23.06 -0.06 3.65
N GLY A 523 22.76 -0.33 4.92
CA GLY A 523 22.39 -1.63 5.40
C GLY A 523 21.16 -1.57 6.29
N SER A 524 20.34 -2.62 6.30
CA SER A 524 19.19 -2.69 7.21
C SER A 524 18.90 -4.10 7.67
N PHE A 525 18.39 -4.20 8.88
CA PHE A 525 17.80 -5.37 9.49
C PHE A 525 16.44 -5.00 10.06
N THR A 526 15.42 -5.82 9.75
CA THR A 526 14.08 -5.68 10.33
C THR A 526 13.52 -7.02 10.72
N GLN A 527 12.88 -7.08 11.89
CA GLN A 527 12.04 -8.17 12.34
C GLN A 527 10.61 -7.66 12.46
N THR A 528 9.65 -8.34 11.82
CA THR A 528 8.26 -7.92 11.79
C THR A 528 7.31 -9.09 11.99
N TYR A 529 6.20 -8.82 12.68
CA TYR A 529 5.10 -9.76 12.86
C TYR A 529 3.83 -9.27 12.17
N GLN A 530 3.01 -10.22 11.73
CA GLN A 530 1.69 -9.94 11.16
C GLN A 530 0.66 -10.82 11.87
N PHE A 531 -0.45 -10.18 12.30
CA PHE A 531 -1.51 -10.83 13.08
C PHE A 531 -2.82 -10.99 12.30
N LEU A 532 -2.95 -10.28 11.17
CA LEU A 532 -4.12 -10.33 10.29
C LEU A 532 -3.70 -10.91 8.94
N HIS A 533 -4.33 -11.98 8.53
CA HIS A 533 -3.95 -12.77 7.36
C HIS A 533 -5.08 -12.76 6.33
N LEU A 534 -4.74 -12.66 5.06
CA LEU A 534 -5.69 -12.81 3.98
C LEU A 534 -5.66 -14.25 3.49
N ALA A 535 -6.74 -14.96 3.73
CA ALA A 535 -6.93 -16.32 3.24
C ALA A 535 -7.40 -16.26 1.78
N THR A 536 -6.47 -16.50 0.84
CA THR A 536 -6.75 -16.43 -0.60
C THR A 536 -7.10 -17.82 -1.15
N THR A 537 -8.17 -17.89 -1.93
CA THR A 537 -8.75 -19.16 -2.36
C THR A 537 -8.38 -19.58 -3.77
N SER A 538 -7.93 -18.67 -4.63
CA SER A 538 -7.76 -18.96 -6.06
C SER A 538 -6.63 -18.22 -6.72
N GLY A 539 -6.19 -18.74 -7.87
CA GLY A 539 -5.25 -18.07 -8.75
C GLY A 539 -5.84 -16.85 -9.48
N ALA A 540 -7.18 -16.74 -9.54
CA ALA A 540 -7.88 -15.54 -9.99
C ALA A 540 -8.27 -14.75 -8.74
N GLN A 541 -7.70 -13.56 -8.58
CA GLN A 541 -7.98 -12.68 -7.44
C GLN A 541 -9.40 -12.13 -7.57
N PHE A 542 -10.37 -12.89 -7.06
CA PHE A 542 -11.68 -12.34 -6.79
C PHE A 542 -11.66 -11.70 -5.40
N PRO A 543 -12.40 -10.63 -5.15
CA PRO A 543 -12.52 -10.03 -3.83
C PRO A 543 -13.35 -10.88 -2.86
N LEU A 544 -13.17 -12.21 -2.92
CA LEU A 544 -13.77 -13.22 -2.03
C LEU A 544 -12.82 -13.59 -0.89
N ASP A 545 -11.62 -13.03 -0.86
CA ASP A 545 -10.61 -13.33 0.13
C ASP A 545 -11.05 -12.84 1.52
N LEU A 546 -10.93 -13.72 2.51
CA LEU A 546 -11.36 -13.47 3.87
C LEU A 546 -10.18 -13.06 4.77
N TRP A 547 -10.37 -12.04 5.56
CA TRP A 547 -9.42 -11.65 6.60
C TRP A 547 -9.62 -12.50 7.85
N VAL A 548 -8.55 -13.14 8.29
CA VAL A 548 -8.52 -14.05 9.45
C VAL A 548 -7.49 -13.53 10.46
N PRO A 549 -7.87 -13.34 11.73
CA PRO A 549 -6.92 -12.97 12.76
C PRO A 549 -6.07 -14.17 13.22
N SER A 550 -4.93 -13.88 13.83
CA SER A 550 -4.17 -14.89 14.57
C SER A 550 -4.99 -15.43 15.74
N SER A 551 -4.96 -16.75 15.92
CA SER A 551 -5.71 -17.47 16.94
C SER A 551 -4.81 -18.49 17.66
N ALA A 552 -5.35 -19.35 18.48
CA ALA A 552 -4.56 -20.42 19.10
C ALA A 552 -3.92 -21.34 18.04
N ARG A 553 -4.58 -21.55 16.89
CA ARG A 553 -4.10 -22.37 15.76
C ARG A 553 -3.29 -21.53 14.75
N VAL A 554 -3.82 -20.39 14.36
CA VAL A 554 -3.20 -19.49 13.37
C VAL A 554 -2.17 -18.59 14.06
N LYS A 555 -0.92 -19.06 14.12
CA LYS A 555 0.16 -18.30 14.75
C LYS A 555 0.49 -17.02 13.93
N PRO A 556 0.95 -15.94 14.60
CA PRO A 556 1.43 -14.76 13.88
C PRO A 556 2.53 -15.12 12.88
N GLN A 557 2.40 -14.61 11.65
CA GLN A 557 3.47 -14.72 10.67
C GLN A 557 4.65 -13.85 11.11
N LEU A 558 5.87 -14.29 10.79
CA LEU A 558 7.12 -13.62 11.14
C LEU A 558 7.99 -13.52 9.89
N ALA A 559 8.60 -12.36 9.68
CA ALA A 559 9.66 -12.19 8.70
C ALA A 559 10.87 -11.49 9.30
N TYR A 560 12.05 -11.98 8.92
CA TYR A 560 13.31 -11.25 9.05
C TYR A 560 13.68 -10.72 7.67
N GLN A 561 14.16 -9.50 7.59
CA GLN A 561 14.67 -8.97 6.34
C GLN A 561 16.03 -8.32 6.56
N TYR A 562 17.01 -8.78 5.80
CA TYR A 562 18.35 -8.23 5.69
C TYR A 562 18.48 -7.58 4.33
N ALA A 563 19.02 -6.38 4.27
CA ALA A 563 19.27 -5.73 2.99
C ALA A 563 20.56 -4.90 3.06
N LEU A 564 21.27 -4.87 1.93
CA LEU A 564 22.48 -4.09 1.70
C LEU A 564 22.39 -3.40 0.34
N GLY A 565 22.82 -2.15 0.24
CA GLY A 565 22.75 -1.43 -1.02
C GLY A 565 23.84 -0.38 -1.20
N TYR A 566 24.21 -0.14 -2.45
CA TYR A 566 25.06 0.95 -2.89
C TYR A 566 24.20 1.98 -3.63
N PHE A 567 24.33 3.26 -3.24
CA PHE A 567 23.55 4.38 -3.77
C PHE A 567 24.49 5.44 -4.29
N ARG A 568 24.19 5.98 -5.47
CA ARG A 568 25.01 7.02 -6.09
C ARG A 568 24.15 8.03 -6.84
N ASN A 569 24.46 9.32 -6.64
CA ASN A 569 24.01 10.41 -7.50
C ASN A 569 25.17 10.89 -8.37
N PHE A 570 24.88 11.40 -9.55
CA PHE A 570 25.90 11.96 -10.44
C PHE A 570 25.32 13.08 -11.33
N LYS A 571 26.23 13.83 -11.97
CA LYS A 571 25.89 15.01 -12.79
C LYS A 571 25.03 16.02 -11.98
N GLN A 572 25.55 16.44 -10.81
CA GLN A 572 24.87 17.40 -9.92
C GLN A 572 23.45 16.96 -9.53
N ASP A 573 23.32 15.71 -9.10
CA ASP A 573 22.07 15.06 -8.72
C ASP A 573 21.01 14.91 -9.84
N ALA A 574 21.38 15.17 -11.10
CA ALA A 574 20.48 14.93 -12.24
C ALA A 574 20.15 13.45 -12.43
N TYR A 575 21.02 12.53 -11.97
CA TYR A 575 20.83 11.11 -12.01
C TYR A 575 20.94 10.49 -10.61
N GLU A 576 20.09 9.54 -10.32
CA GLU A 576 20.14 8.67 -9.15
C GLU A 576 20.28 7.23 -9.58
N SER A 577 21.13 6.48 -8.86
CA SER A 577 21.22 5.03 -9.06
C SER A 577 21.30 4.30 -7.74
N SER A 578 20.80 3.07 -7.72
CA SER A 578 21.01 2.13 -6.62
C SER A 578 21.15 0.70 -7.12
N VAL A 579 21.92 -0.08 -6.35
CA VAL A 579 21.98 -1.54 -6.44
C VAL A 579 21.75 -2.07 -5.04
N GLU A 580 20.72 -2.88 -4.87
CA GLU A 580 20.31 -3.40 -3.58
C GLU A 580 20.22 -4.92 -3.63
N VAL A 581 20.65 -5.61 -2.58
CA VAL A 581 20.45 -7.04 -2.39
C VAL A 581 19.68 -7.28 -1.11
N TYR A 582 18.83 -8.31 -1.09
CA TYR A 582 18.06 -8.65 0.10
C TYR A 582 17.95 -10.17 0.31
N TYR A 583 17.76 -10.56 1.58
CA TYR A 583 17.48 -11.91 2.01
C TYR A 583 16.38 -11.87 3.07
N LYS A 584 15.29 -12.64 2.87
CA LYS A 584 14.07 -12.57 3.68
C LYS A 584 13.51 -13.96 3.97
N PRO A 585 13.90 -14.61 5.08
CA PRO A 585 13.20 -15.78 5.61
C PRO A 585 11.88 -15.38 6.27
N MET A 586 10.86 -16.22 6.07
CA MET A 586 9.49 -16.02 6.55
C MET A 586 8.98 -17.30 7.22
N TYR A 587 8.31 -17.15 8.36
CA TYR A 587 7.83 -18.25 9.17
C TYR A 587 6.32 -18.14 9.38
N ASN A 588 5.69 -19.29 9.71
CA ASN A 588 4.24 -19.40 9.91
C ASN A 588 3.44 -18.90 8.72
N GLN A 589 3.95 -19.16 7.51
CA GLN A 589 3.21 -18.82 6.29
C GLN A 589 1.97 -19.70 6.19
N ILE A 590 0.91 -19.18 5.57
CA ILE A 590 -0.40 -19.83 5.54
C ILE A 590 -0.75 -20.17 4.09
N GLU A 591 -1.25 -21.39 3.86
CA GLU A 591 -1.86 -21.83 2.61
C GLU A 591 -3.08 -22.69 2.96
N PHE A 592 -3.95 -22.95 1.99
CA PHE A 592 -5.01 -23.91 2.13
C PHE A 592 -4.57 -25.30 1.66
N ARG A 593 -5.06 -26.35 2.32
CA ARG A 593 -4.85 -27.72 1.85
C ARG A 593 -5.58 -27.95 0.51
N PRO A 594 -5.10 -28.88 -0.33
CA PRO A 594 -5.81 -29.25 -1.55
C PRO A 594 -7.22 -29.75 -1.23
N GLY A 595 -8.22 -29.26 -1.99
CA GLY A 595 -9.62 -29.63 -1.77
C GLY A 595 -10.28 -28.95 -0.58
N ALA A 596 -9.66 -27.90 -0.01
CA ALA A 596 -10.21 -27.12 1.10
C ALA A 596 -11.62 -26.60 0.81
N GLN A 597 -12.54 -26.78 1.76
CA GLN A 597 -13.88 -26.22 1.70
C GLN A 597 -13.86 -24.80 2.26
N LEU A 598 -13.93 -23.82 1.37
CA LEU A 598 -13.75 -22.42 1.72
C LEU A 598 -15.08 -21.66 1.83
N PHE A 599 -16.09 -22.12 1.12
CA PHE A 599 -17.42 -21.53 1.16
C PHE A 599 -18.26 -22.20 2.24
N PHE A 600 -18.97 -21.42 3.03
CA PHE A 600 -19.88 -21.86 4.08
C PHE A 600 -19.21 -22.69 5.20
N ASN A 601 -17.89 -22.59 5.34
CA ASN A 601 -17.14 -23.29 6.37
C ASN A 601 -17.06 -22.45 7.65
N GLN A 602 -17.69 -22.91 8.74
CA GLN A 602 -17.65 -22.25 10.04
C GLN A 602 -16.27 -22.31 10.71
N ASN A 603 -15.44 -23.25 10.29
CA ASN A 603 -14.12 -23.53 10.86
C ASN A 603 -13.03 -23.44 9.77
N LEU A 604 -12.90 -22.29 9.14
CA LEU A 604 -11.95 -22.06 8.05
C LEU A 604 -10.49 -22.39 8.45
N GLU A 605 -10.17 -22.24 9.72
CA GLU A 605 -8.85 -22.61 10.28
C GLU A 605 -8.49 -24.09 10.11
N ASN A 606 -9.50 -24.97 9.95
CA ASN A 606 -9.30 -26.42 9.73
C ASN A 606 -8.70 -26.71 8.35
N GLU A 607 -8.95 -25.81 7.41
CA GLU A 607 -8.50 -25.94 6.03
C GLU A 607 -7.09 -25.36 5.80
N MET A 608 -6.53 -24.70 6.83
CA MET A 608 -5.23 -24.03 6.75
C MET A 608 -4.09 -24.96 7.10
N VAL A 609 -3.01 -24.84 6.34
CA VAL A 609 -1.71 -25.47 6.61
C VAL A 609 -0.66 -24.40 6.80
N PHE A 610 0.37 -24.72 7.58
CA PHE A 610 1.39 -23.75 8.01
C PHE A 610 2.77 -24.20 7.52
N GLY A 611 3.60 -23.25 7.12
CA GLY A 611 4.92 -23.54 6.59
C GLY A 611 5.84 -22.33 6.61
N GLU A 612 6.89 -22.43 5.84
CA GLU A 612 7.94 -21.42 5.75
C GLU A 612 8.07 -20.85 4.35
N GLY A 613 8.74 -19.72 4.24
CA GLY A 613 9.04 -19.09 2.98
C GLY A 613 10.41 -18.47 2.96
N LEU A 614 11.02 -18.40 1.79
CA LEU A 614 12.29 -17.74 1.58
C LEU A 614 12.22 -16.87 0.32
N SER A 615 12.64 -15.62 0.45
CA SER A 615 12.79 -14.72 -0.70
C SER A 615 14.16 -14.04 -0.67
N TYR A 616 14.80 -13.94 -1.83
CA TYR A 616 16.06 -13.22 -2.00
C TYR A 616 16.16 -12.66 -3.41
N GLY A 617 16.98 -11.60 -3.57
CA GLY A 617 17.12 -10.97 -4.87
C GLY A 617 18.07 -9.79 -4.91
N ALA A 618 18.22 -9.26 -6.12
CA ALA A 618 18.96 -8.05 -6.43
C ALA A 618 18.10 -7.08 -7.23
N GLU A 619 18.14 -5.82 -6.87
CA GLU A 619 17.37 -4.73 -7.47
C GLU A 619 18.34 -3.68 -8.02
N PHE A 620 18.15 -3.26 -9.27
CA PHE A 620 18.92 -2.21 -9.94
C PHE A 620 17.97 -1.09 -10.32
N PHE A 621 18.35 0.12 -10.03
CA PHE A 621 17.57 1.32 -10.31
C PHE A 621 18.44 2.42 -10.88
N LEU A 622 17.98 3.05 -11.95
CA LEU A 622 18.57 4.25 -12.52
C LEU A 622 17.47 5.23 -12.89
N ARG A 623 17.52 6.44 -12.34
CA ARG A 623 16.55 7.52 -12.57
C ARG A 623 17.22 8.78 -13.06
N LYS A 624 16.69 9.38 -14.10
CA LYS A 624 17.02 10.74 -14.57
C LYS A 624 15.93 11.71 -14.12
N LYS A 625 16.29 12.72 -13.33
CA LYS A 625 15.36 13.66 -12.70
C LYS A 625 15.15 14.96 -13.46
N ALA A 626 16.09 15.38 -14.28
CA ALA A 626 16.11 16.72 -14.88
C ALA A 626 16.33 16.69 -16.39
N GLY A 627 15.89 17.76 -17.07
CA GLY A 627 15.95 17.95 -18.51
C GLY A 627 14.64 17.56 -19.22
N ASP A 628 14.59 17.76 -20.54
CA ASP A 628 13.39 17.48 -21.34
C ASP A 628 13.02 16.00 -21.38
N LEU A 629 14.00 15.11 -21.27
CA LEU A 629 13.81 13.68 -21.09
C LEU A 629 14.08 13.31 -19.65
N THR A 630 13.09 12.77 -18.94
CA THR A 630 13.17 12.23 -17.59
C THR A 630 12.62 10.82 -17.54
N GLY A 631 12.83 10.08 -16.44
CA GLY A 631 12.32 8.73 -16.31
C GLY A 631 13.22 7.84 -15.49
N TRP A 632 12.94 6.53 -15.52
CA TRP A 632 13.74 5.53 -14.83
C TRP A 632 13.70 4.18 -15.53
N VAL A 633 14.69 3.37 -15.23
CA VAL A 633 14.72 1.94 -15.49
C VAL A 633 14.95 1.21 -14.18
N GLY A 634 14.12 0.20 -13.95
CA GLY A 634 14.24 -0.73 -12.84
C GLY A 634 14.42 -2.16 -13.36
N TYR A 635 15.32 -2.91 -12.73
CA TYR A 635 15.47 -4.34 -12.97
C TYR A 635 15.54 -5.07 -11.64
N THR A 636 14.78 -6.14 -11.52
CA THR A 636 14.79 -7.02 -10.35
C THR A 636 15.04 -8.46 -10.78
N TRP A 637 16.08 -9.06 -10.20
CA TRP A 637 16.26 -10.50 -10.18
C TRP A 637 15.89 -11.01 -8.80
N SER A 638 14.98 -11.98 -8.71
CA SER A 638 14.58 -12.50 -7.40
C SER A 638 14.06 -13.93 -7.49
N ARG A 639 14.08 -14.62 -6.35
CA ARG A 639 13.52 -15.94 -6.18
C ARG A 639 12.73 -16.02 -4.88
N THR A 640 11.55 -16.62 -4.95
CA THR A 640 10.68 -16.82 -3.79
C THR A 640 10.14 -18.22 -3.77
N THR A 641 10.40 -18.93 -2.68
CA THR A 641 9.93 -20.30 -2.44
C THR A 641 9.08 -20.39 -1.19
N ARG A 642 8.26 -21.43 -1.11
CA ARG A 642 7.46 -21.84 0.04
C ARG A 642 7.74 -23.31 0.31
N GLN A 643 7.62 -23.72 1.57
CA GLN A 643 7.75 -25.10 2.01
C GLN A 643 6.72 -25.38 3.12
N PHE A 644 5.89 -26.39 2.90
CA PHE A 644 4.84 -26.84 3.81
C PHE A 644 4.88 -28.36 3.89
N ASP A 645 4.88 -28.92 5.07
CA ASP A 645 4.90 -30.38 5.25
C ASP A 645 3.70 -31.08 4.58
N ALA A 646 2.53 -30.42 4.67
CA ALA A 646 1.29 -30.92 4.11
C ALA A 646 1.14 -30.70 2.59
N LEU A 647 2.05 -29.98 1.95
CA LEU A 647 1.99 -29.67 0.53
C LEU A 647 3.25 -30.15 -0.17
N ASN A 648 3.11 -30.63 -1.43
CA ASN A 648 4.23 -31.03 -2.29
C ASN A 648 5.18 -32.03 -1.60
N ASN A 649 4.64 -32.91 -0.73
CA ASN A 649 5.41 -33.89 0.06
C ASN A 649 6.53 -33.24 0.90
N GLY A 650 6.28 -32.07 1.46
CA GLY A 650 7.28 -31.33 2.24
C GLY A 650 8.40 -30.69 1.44
N GLN A 651 8.41 -30.83 0.11
CA GLN A 651 9.45 -30.27 -0.76
C GLN A 651 9.19 -28.79 -1.07
N PRO A 652 10.23 -27.95 -1.11
CA PRO A 652 10.10 -26.56 -1.52
C PRO A 652 9.51 -26.42 -2.92
N TYR A 653 8.67 -25.39 -3.11
CA TYR A 653 8.08 -25.04 -4.40
C TYR A 653 8.08 -23.53 -4.61
N PHE A 654 7.93 -23.08 -5.86
CA PHE A 654 7.86 -21.64 -6.15
C PHE A 654 6.58 -21.03 -5.61
N PHE A 655 6.72 -19.87 -4.98
CA PHE A 655 5.55 -19.09 -4.63
C PHE A 655 4.82 -18.64 -5.90
N ARG A 656 3.49 -18.64 -5.89
CA ARG A 656 2.67 -18.26 -7.07
C ARG A 656 3.00 -16.92 -7.70
N TYR A 657 3.54 -15.99 -6.92
CA TYR A 657 3.95 -14.65 -7.37
C TYR A 657 5.46 -14.53 -7.58
N ASP A 658 6.17 -15.66 -7.63
CA ASP A 658 7.57 -15.66 -7.98
C ASP A 658 7.75 -15.28 -9.45
N ARG A 659 8.52 -14.23 -9.71
CA ARG A 659 9.01 -13.82 -11.02
C ARG A 659 10.50 -13.66 -10.92
N THR A 660 11.25 -14.44 -11.71
CA THR A 660 12.70 -14.42 -11.64
C THR A 660 13.29 -13.13 -12.19
N HIS A 661 12.75 -12.63 -13.28
CA HIS A 661 13.15 -11.38 -13.91
C HIS A 661 11.97 -10.45 -14.04
N ASP A 662 12.16 -9.19 -13.65
CA ASP A 662 11.18 -8.13 -13.79
C ASP A 662 11.89 -6.85 -14.22
N ILE A 663 11.44 -6.23 -15.32
CA ILE A 663 12.01 -5.02 -15.90
C ILE A 663 10.89 -4.00 -16.04
N SER A 664 11.15 -2.77 -15.63
CA SER A 664 10.29 -1.63 -15.87
C SER A 664 11.08 -0.46 -16.42
N LEU A 665 10.56 0.17 -17.45
CA LEU A 665 11.10 1.39 -18.05
C LEU A 665 10.00 2.42 -18.15
N LEU A 666 10.25 3.61 -17.62
CA LEU A 666 9.43 4.80 -17.82
C LEU A 666 10.27 5.88 -18.44
N LEU A 667 9.80 6.46 -19.53
CA LEU A 667 10.36 7.65 -20.14
C LEU A 667 9.28 8.71 -20.29
N ALA A 668 9.58 9.93 -19.88
CA ALA A 668 8.75 11.12 -20.06
C ALA A 668 9.56 12.17 -20.83
N TYR A 669 9.04 12.64 -21.96
CA TYR A 669 9.68 13.58 -22.84
C TYR A 669 8.82 14.81 -23.09
N GLN A 670 9.34 15.99 -22.77
CA GLN A 670 8.73 17.27 -23.06
C GLN A 670 9.13 17.67 -24.49
N ILE A 671 8.21 17.48 -25.45
CA ILE A 671 8.47 17.74 -26.88
C ILE A 671 8.56 19.26 -27.10
N ASN A 672 7.61 20.00 -26.54
CA ASN A 672 7.54 21.46 -26.55
C ASN A 672 6.61 21.94 -25.41
N PRO A 673 6.42 23.23 -25.16
CA PRO A 673 5.58 23.73 -24.06
C PRO A 673 4.12 23.25 -24.07
N LYS A 674 3.61 22.75 -25.21
CA LYS A 674 2.23 22.26 -25.34
C LYS A 674 2.11 20.76 -25.40
N TRP A 675 3.16 20.03 -25.78
CA TRP A 675 3.13 18.59 -25.99
C TRP A 675 4.16 17.88 -25.14
N SER A 676 3.72 16.87 -24.41
CA SER A 676 4.58 15.88 -23.76
C SER A 676 4.19 14.47 -24.19
N ALA A 677 5.18 13.57 -24.18
CA ALA A 677 5.00 12.16 -24.49
C ALA A 677 5.53 11.31 -23.33
N ASN A 678 4.86 10.20 -23.04
CA ASN A 678 5.33 9.23 -22.07
C ASN A 678 5.32 7.84 -22.70
N PHE A 679 6.31 7.05 -22.34
CA PHE A 679 6.46 5.66 -22.74
C PHE A 679 6.72 4.80 -21.50
N VAL A 680 5.98 3.69 -21.39
CA VAL A 680 6.18 2.67 -20.37
C VAL A 680 6.42 1.34 -21.06
N PHE A 681 7.42 0.61 -20.60
CA PHE A 681 7.64 -0.79 -20.94
C PHE A 681 7.77 -1.61 -19.67
N VAL A 682 7.09 -2.74 -19.63
CA VAL A 682 7.19 -3.72 -18.55
C VAL A 682 7.43 -5.10 -19.13
N PHE A 683 8.29 -5.86 -18.44
CA PHE A 683 8.56 -7.26 -18.71
C PHE A 683 8.65 -8.01 -17.38
N GLY A 684 8.03 -9.17 -17.30
CA GLY A 684 8.17 -10.09 -16.17
C GLY A 684 8.11 -11.54 -16.63
N THR A 685 8.94 -12.41 -16.04
CA THR A 685 8.79 -13.86 -16.22
C THR A 685 7.42 -14.30 -15.70
N GLY A 686 6.83 -15.33 -16.31
CA GLY A 686 5.51 -15.81 -15.97
C GLY A 686 5.37 -16.25 -14.51
N ASN A 687 4.19 -16.10 -13.95
CA ASN A 687 3.86 -16.57 -12.61
C ASN A 687 3.88 -18.11 -12.56
N ALA A 688 4.21 -18.67 -11.40
CA ALA A 688 4.15 -20.09 -11.15
C ALA A 688 2.70 -20.50 -10.81
N VAL A 689 2.19 -21.54 -11.47
CA VAL A 689 0.82 -22.03 -11.28
C VAL A 689 0.79 -23.55 -11.19
N THR A 690 -0.24 -24.05 -10.49
CA THR A 690 -0.53 -25.49 -10.42
C THR A 690 -1.53 -25.84 -11.52
N LEU A 691 -1.15 -26.74 -12.42
CA LEU A 691 -2.04 -27.25 -13.46
C LEU A 691 -2.32 -28.75 -13.24
N PRO A 692 -3.52 -29.23 -13.60
CA PRO A 692 -3.79 -30.67 -13.56
C PRO A 692 -2.89 -31.42 -14.57
N VAL A 693 -2.31 -32.53 -14.13
CA VAL A 693 -1.46 -33.40 -14.92
C VAL A 693 -2.24 -34.57 -15.53
N GLY A 694 -3.46 -34.77 -15.06
CA GLY A 694 -4.38 -35.81 -15.54
C GLY A 694 -5.79 -35.59 -15.03
N ARG A 695 -6.71 -36.40 -15.56
CA ARG A 695 -8.13 -36.42 -15.14
C ARG A 695 -8.65 -37.84 -15.16
N TYR A 696 -9.55 -38.14 -14.25
CA TYR A 696 -10.34 -39.35 -14.29
C TYR A 696 -11.81 -39.06 -14.05
N THR A 697 -12.65 -39.91 -14.60
CA THR A 697 -14.10 -39.84 -14.43
C THR A 697 -14.51 -40.72 -13.24
N TYR A 698 -15.20 -40.13 -12.29
CA TYR A 698 -15.70 -40.82 -11.13
C TYR A 698 -17.25 -40.85 -11.19
N ARG A 699 -17.82 -42.02 -11.05
CA ARG A 699 -19.28 -42.21 -10.95
C ARG A 699 -19.68 -42.04 -9.49
N PHE A 700 -20.49 -41.01 -9.19
CA PHE A 700 -20.92 -40.75 -7.82
C PHE A 700 -22.41 -41.07 -7.54
N GLY A 701 -23.19 -41.30 -8.56
CA GLY A 701 -24.61 -41.58 -8.40
C GLY A 701 -25.31 -42.03 -9.67
N VAL A 702 -26.59 -42.21 -9.55
CA VAL A 702 -27.54 -42.41 -10.69
C VAL A 702 -28.64 -41.37 -10.51
N ASN A 703 -28.88 -40.53 -11.51
CA ASN A 703 -30.02 -39.61 -11.49
C ASN A 703 -31.31 -40.39 -11.36
N PRO A 704 -32.09 -40.26 -10.27
CA PRO A 704 -33.26 -41.07 -10.02
C PRO A 704 -34.39 -40.85 -11.04
N GLN A 705 -34.42 -39.69 -11.69
CA GLN A 705 -35.46 -39.30 -12.66
C GLN A 705 -35.14 -39.79 -14.08
N GLU A 706 -33.87 -39.76 -14.47
CA GLU A 706 -33.40 -40.11 -15.81
C GLU A 706 -32.80 -41.52 -15.87
N GLN A 707 -32.60 -42.19 -14.73
CA GLN A 707 -31.90 -43.49 -14.60
C GLN A 707 -30.52 -43.52 -15.27
N ARG A 708 -29.87 -42.34 -15.41
CA ARG A 708 -28.55 -42.23 -16.01
C ARG A 708 -27.49 -42.09 -14.91
N PRO A 709 -26.28 -42.70 -15.11
CA PRO A 709 -25.21 -42.55 -14.18
C PRO A 709 -24.72 -41.09 -14.18
N GLU A 710 -24.55 -40.56 -12.99
CA GLU A 710 -23.91 -39.23 -12.80
C GLU A 710 -22.40 -39.40 -12.63
N PHE A 711 -21.67 -38.63 -13.39
CA PHE A 711 -20.20 -38.65 -13.40
C PHE A 711 -19.64 -37.28 -13.00
N ALA A 712 -18.61 -37.29 -12.18
CA ALA A 712 -17.77 -36.12 -11.94
C ALA A 712 -16.40 -36.32 -12.61
N ILE A 713 -15.89 -35.27 -13.16
CA ILE A 713 -14.51 -35.20 -13.63
C ILE A 713 -13.65 -34.71 -12.48
N VAL A 714 -12.66 -35.51 -12.11
CA VAL A 714 -11.71 -35.18 -11.04
C VAL A 714 -10.34 -34.87 -11.65
N ASP A 715 -9.86 -33.66 -11.38
CA ASP A 715 -8.53 -33.25 -11.79
C ASP A 715 -7.45 -33.87 -10.87
N VAL A 716 -6.42 -34.42 -11.46
CA VAL A 716 -5.24 -34.94 -10.76
C VAL A 716 -4.16 -33.90 -10.84
N TYR A 717 -3.68 -33.40 -9.71
CA TYR A 717 -2.62 -32.41 -9.64
C TYR A 717 -1.27 -33.08 -9.32
N GLY A 718 -0.22 -32.58 -9.96
CA GLY A 718 1.17 -32.96 -9.69
C GLY A 718 1.78 -32.12 -8.58
N LYS A 719 2.95 -31.55 -8.88
CA LYS A 719 3.62 -30.65 -7.95
C LYS A 719 2.92 -29.29 -7.88
N VAL A 720 2.99 -28.66 -6.72
CA VAL A 720 2.44 -27.31 -6.52
C VAL A 720 3.29 -26.28 -7.28
N ASN A 721 2.64 -25.43 -8.08
CA ASN A 721 3.25 -24.29 -8.80
C ASN A 721 4.48 -24.66 -9.66
N ASP A 722 4.46 -25.82 -10.31
CA ASP A 722 5.59 -26.30 -11.12
C ASP A 722 5.51 -25.85 -12.59
N TYR A 723 4.39 -25.33 -13.04
CA TYR A 723 4.24 -24.75 -14.36
C TYR A 723 4.43 -23.23 -14.35
N ARG A 724 5.20 -22.70 -15.31
CA ARG A 724 5.37 -21.28 -15.52
C ARG A 724 4.51 -20.78 -16.67
N LEU A 725 3.65 -19.82 -16.41
CA LEU A 725 2.93 -19.10 -17.45
C LEU A 725 3.93 -18.45 -18.43
N PRO A 726 3.55 -18.21 -19.70
CA PRO A 726 4.35 -17.39 -20.60
C PRO A 726 4.72 -16.04 -20.02
N ALA A 727 5.84 -15.48 -20.44
CA ALA A 727 6.30 -14.19 -19.98
C ALA A 727 5.28 -13.07 -20.28
N TYR A 728 5.06 -12.22 -19.30
CA TYR A 728 4.26 -10.99 -19.42
C TYR A 728 5.11 -9.85 -19.92
N HIS A 729 4.70 -9.18 -20.99
CA HIS A 729 5.33 -7.92 -21.39
C HIS A 729 4.36 -7.02 -22.13
N ARG A 730 4.57 -5.70 -21.98
CA ARG A 730 3.69 -4.69 -22.54
C ARG A 730 4.44 -3.38 -22.74
N ALA A 731 4.08 -2.64 -23.79
CA ALA A 731 4.45 -1.24 -23.93
C ALA A 731 3.20 -0.37 -24.01
N ASP A 732 3.25 0.78 -23.35
CA ASP A 732 2.20 1.80 -23.35
C ASP A 732 2.79 3.13 -23.77
N ILE A 733 2.02 3.92 -24.49
CA ILE A 733 2.41 5.26 -24.92
C ILE A 733 1.28 6.26 -24.63
N SER A 734 1.65 7.46 -24.23
CA SER A 734 0.68 8.55 -24.10
C SER A 734 1.25 9.88 -24.57
N PHE A 735 0.34 10.72 -25.09
CA PHE A 735 0.62 12.09 -25.48
C PHE A 735 -0.33 13.01 -24.74
N THR A 736 0.22 14.04 -24.10
CA THR A 736 -0.57 15.07 -23.44
C THR A 736 -0.45 16.38 -24.19
N TYR A 737 -1.60 16.96 -24.58
CA TYR A 737 -1.71 18.25 -25.24
C TYR A 737 -2.28 19.29 -24.27
N LEU A 738 -1.50 20.30 -23.93
CA LEU A 738 -1.93 21.46 -23.14
C LEU A 738 -2.67 22.43 -24.07
N ALA A 739 -4.00 22.35 -24.08
CA ALA A 739 -4.85 23.13 -24.97
C ALA A 739 -4.91 24.60 -24.56
N LYS A 740 -5.00 24.85 -23.23
CA LYS A 740 -5.07 26.22 -22.69
C LYS A 740 -4.43 26.28 -21.31
N LYS A 741 -3.64 27.32 -21.05
CA LYS A 741 -3.11 27.65 -19.74
C LYS A 741 -3.15 29.15 -19.52
N THR A 742 -3.97 29.56 -18.57
CA THR A 742 -4.10 30.95 -18.09
C THR A 742 -4.02 30.94 -16.58
N GLU A 743 -4.01 32.08 -15.94
CA GLU A 743 -4.02 32.13 -14.45
C GLU A 743 -5.27 31.50 -13.84
N LYS A 744 -6.42 31.56 -14.57
CA LYS A 744 -7.72 31.07 -14.08
C LYS A 744 -8.18 29.76 -14.69
N TRP A 745 -7.59 29.30 -15.80
CA TRP A 745 -8.06 28.13 -16.52
C TRP A 745 -6.93 27.36 -17.15
N GLU A 746 -6.87 26.07 -16.85
CA GLU A 746 -5.98 25.12 -17.51
C GLU A 746 -6.82 23.98 -18.09
N SER A 747 -6.52 23.58 -19.32
CA SER A 747 -7.19 22.47 -20.01
C SER A 747 -6.18 21.66 -20.80
N SER A 748 -6.22 20.35 -20.64
CA SER A 748 -5.35 19.42 -21.36
C SER A 748 -6.10 18.19 -21.84
N TRP A 749 -5.62 17.61 -22.94
CA TRP A 749 -6.07 16.35 -23.47
C TRP A 749 -4.96 15.32 -23.35
N ASN A 750 -5.28 14.14 -22.84
CA ASN A 750 -4.39 12.99 -22.83
C ASN A 750 -4.91 11.93 -23.79
N PHE A 751 -4.04 11.50 -24.70
CA PHE A 751 -4.28 10.42 -25.65
C PHE A 751 -3.33 9.29 -25.29
N SER A 752 -3.83 8.11 -24.99
CA SER A 752 -3.00 6.98 -24.58
C SER A 752 -3.40 5.69 -25.27
N ILE A 753 -2.42 4.83 -25.45
CA ILE A 753 -2.59 3.49 -26.00
C ILE A 753 -1.91 2.54 -25.04
N TYR A 754 -2.71 1.69 -24.41
CA TYR A 754 -2.27 0.58 -23.60
C TYR A 754 -2.00 -0.62 -24.49
N ASN A 755 -0.90 -1.34 -24.25
CA ASN A 755 -0.51 -2.54 -25.00
C ASN A 755 -0.37 -2.26 -26.53
N VAL A 756 0.53 -1.34 -26.88
CA VAL A 756 0.68 -0.79 -28.24
C VAL A 756 0.86 -1.87 -29.33
N TYR A 757 1.54 -2.96 -29.01
CA TYR A 757 1.80 -4.07 -29.95
C TYR A 757 0.85 -5.27 -29.76
N ASN A 758 -0.29 -5.06 -29.09
CA ASN A 758 -1.39 -6.04 -28.98
C ASN A 758 -0.96 -7.43 -28.47
N ARG A 759 -0.12 -7.49 -27.45
CA ARG A 759 0.32 -8.77 -26.85
C ARG A 759 -0.83 -9.42 -26.09
N ALA A 760 -1.10 -10.69 -26.38
CA ALA A 760 -2.00 -11.54 -25.59
C ALA A 760 -1.25 -12.02 -24.33
N ASN A 761 -1.34 -11.23 -23.27
CA ASN A 761 -0.69 -11.53 -22.00
C ASN A 761 -1.49 -12.55 -21.19
N PRO A 762 -0.84 -13.59 -20.61
CA PRO A 762 -1.54 -14.64 -19.90
C PRO A 762 -2.18 -14.10 -18.62
N TYR A 763 -3.45 -14.40 -18.42
CA TYR A 763 -4.18 -14.12 -17.18
C TYR A 763 -4.36 -15.40 -16.36
N PHE A 764 -5.03 -16.42 -16.92
CA PHE A 764 -5.10 -17.77 -16.36
C PHE A 764 -5.30 -18.82 -17.46
N ILE A 765 -5.10 -20.09 -17.12
CA ILE A 765 -5.36 -21.21 -18.00
C ILE A 765 -6.53 -22.01 -17.41
N TYR A 766 -7.51 -22.35 -18.25
CA TYR A 766 -8.57 -23.29 -17.87
C TYR A 766 -8.65 -24.44 -18.89
N PHE A 767 -9.18 -25.54 -18.42
CA PHE A 767 -9.32 -26.75 -19.22
C PHE A 767 -10.79 -27.01 -19.52
N TYR A 768 -11.10 -27.19 -20.79
CA TYR A 768 -12.46 -27.50 -21.25
C TYR A 768 -12.50 -28.92 -21.84
N PRO A 769 -13.31 -29.86 -21.29
CA PRO A 769 -13.47 -31.18 -21.87
C PRO A 769 -14.40 -31.10 -23.09
N ASP A 770 -13.87 -31.45 -24.24
CA ASP A 770 -14.66 -31.67 -25.46
C ASP A 770 -15.13 -33.14 -25.47
N ILE A 771 -16.36 -33.35 -24.96
CA ILE A 771 -16.90 -34.70 -24.75
C ILE A 771 -17.07 -35.44 -26.07
N GLU A 772 -17.43 -34.73 -27.17
CA GLU A 772 -17.61 -35.32 -28.49
C GLU A 772 -16.33 -35.84 -29.07
N LYS A 773 -15.22 -35.12 -28.85
CA LYS A 773 -13.88 -35.48 -29.36
C LYS A 773 -13.05 -36.30 -28.39
N GLN A 774 -13.53 -36.49 -27.15
CA GLN A 774 -12.80 -37.13 -26.05
C GLN A 774 -11.42 -36.44 -25.79
N GLU A 775 -11.36 -35.16 -26.03
CA GLU A 775 -10.16 -34.33 -25.85
C GLU A 775 -10.36 -33.33 -24.73
N VAL A 776 -9.26 -32.98 -24.06
CA VAL A 776 -9.24 -31.85 -23.12
C VAL A 776 -8.42 -30.73 -23.75
N LYS A 777 -9.06 -29.60 -23.99
CA LYS A 777 -8.41 -28.43 -24.55
C LYS A 777 -8.03 -27.46 -23.44
N ALA A 778 -6.78 -27.00 -23.44
CA ALA A 778 -6.32 -25.93 -22.57
C ALA A 778 -6.51 -24.60 -23.27
N PHE A 779 -7.19 -23.68 -22.60
CA PHE A 779 -7.41 -22.32 -23.06
C PHE A 779 -6.68 -21.33 -22.17
N MET A 780 -5.87 -20.47 -22.77
CA MET A 780 -5.26 -19.35 -22.08
C MET A 780 -6.12 -18.11 -22.25
N VAL A 781 -6.61 -17.58 -21.15
CA VAL A 781 -7.37 -16.32 -21.13
C VAL A 781 -6.39 -15.16 -21.10
N TYR A 782 -6.64 -14.14 -21.91
CA TYR A 782 -6.02 -12.82 -21.86
C TYR A 782 -7.12 -11.75 -21.81
N LEU A 783 -6.82 -10.60 -21.17
CA LEU A 783 -7.87 -9.63 -20.87
C LEU A 783 -7.83 -8.43 -21.82
N PHE A 784 -6.66 -7.84 -22.01
CA PHE A 784 -6.54 -6.59 -22.72
C PHE A 784 -5.72 -6.70 -23.99
N PRO A 785 -6.38 -6.59 -25.17
CA PRO A 785 -5.73 -6.26 -26.41
C PRO A 785 -5.23 -4.81 -26.39
N ILE A 786 -4.90 -4.26 -27.55
CA ILE A 786 -4.63 -2.84 -27.68
C ILE A 786 -5.85 -2.02 -27.24
N LEU A 787 -5.66 -1.08 -26.31
CA LEU A 787 -6.73 -0.23 -25.78
C LEU A 787 -6.36 1.25 -25.92
N PRO A 788 -6.95 1.96 -26.91
CA PRO A 788 -6.84 3.40 -26.96
C PRO A 788 -7.73 4.06 -25.92
N SER A 789 -7.28 5.18 -25.36
CA SER A 789 -8.07 5.99 -24.45
C SER A 789 -7.80 7.48 -24.63
N VAL A 790 -8.81 8.27 -24.35
CA VAL A 790 -8.79 9.74 -24.41
C VAL A 790 -9.35 10.28 -23.11
N GLN A 791 -8.70 11.31 -22.58
CA GLN A 791 -9.15 11.99 -21.38
C GLN A 791 -8.99 13.50 -21.54
N TRP A 792 -10.02 14.23 -21.17
CA TRP A 792 -9.99 15.68 -21.02
C TRP A 792 -9.82 16.03 -19.53
N ASN A 793 -8.82 16.86 -19.21
CA ASN A 793 -8.57 17.35 -17.86
C ASN A 793 -8.73 18.87 -17.84
N PHE A 794 -9.26 19.39 -16.75
CA PHE A 794 -9.47 20.82 -16.55
C PHE A 794 -9.18 21.25 -15.12
N LYS A 795 -8.82 22.53 -14.95
CA LYS A 795 -8.61 23.17 -13.64
C LYS A 795 -8.95 24.65 -13.75
N PHE A 796 -9.70 25.16 -12.79
CA PHE A 796 -10.07 26.57 -12.66
C PHE A 796 -10.29 27.01 -11.19
#